data_f4c47f5bddd69fffb3904fa5434a92a9
#
_entry.id   f4c47f5bddd69fffb3904fa5434a92a9
#
_cell.length_a   1.000
_cell.length_b   1.000
_cell.length_c   1.000
_cell.angle_alpha   90.00
_cell.angle_beta   90.00
_cell.angle_gamma   90.00
#
_symmetry.space_group_name_H-M   'P 1'
#
loop_
_entity.id
_entity.type
_entity.pdbx_description
1 polymer ?
#
loop_
_entity_poly.entity_id
_entity_poly.type
_entity_poly.pdbx_seq_one_letter_code
_entity_poly.pdbx_strand_id
1 'polypeptide(L)'
;MMNDGLENIYREKGDTWPKVLKYNRDKYGDNQVAMRHKHYGIWQRYTWNDYYRDTCKLALGLLSLGFKPGDRVLIIGDNAPQWYTTELAAQANHGVSVGLYSDLTPTEIKYIVANSGATFAVVEDQEQVDKFLQIKDEFPEFRKVIYWRQKGLSHYNDPILMGYRQVLELGEKYEIEHSGIFEANVAGGQADDVCAIIYTSGTTGANPKGTIHTYRTMMSGAYCLLQFDPWSKSDNVVSLLPPAWITEQWLGIGCHLLSASILNFAEEAETQQQDIREIGPNIILYGARLWESQAGSVQARILGSDPLKKFSYRLFMPVGYKMAEYEFEKKKPGIFWKIVRALADLVLFRPLRDSLGLSNARICYTTGVILSPEVIRFYHALNIPLKILYGSAEGGALIGDSTGDMGLEAIDTVDRGTEVKITSEGELVCRQPGLFIGYHNDPGLTAKVLKNGWLYTGDGGFVKDDGHVVLTGRLNDLIKLPDGTIIAPQLIESQLKFSPYIKDAWVTAGPDRAYASAIIIIDYNNVGHWADRKGVTYTTLSDLSQKPEVYELVGQDVIKVNKNLPPVSKVKKYVNLHKEFDPDEAELTRNRKLRRAFLEERYRELIDAIYHDKTEVPIETQIKYQDGRIATSKMVIRIKSVQESN
;
A
#
# COMPACT_ATOMS: atom_id res chain seq x y z
N MET A 1 -13.98 10.62 -24.91
CA MET A 1 -14.10 9.17 -24.59
C MET A 1 -14.10 8.89 -23.09
N MET A 2 -13.11 9.32 -22.29
CA MET A 2 -13.18 9.11 -20.82
C MET A 2 -14.29 9.95 -20.18
N ASN A 3 -14.46 11.21 -20.59
CA ASN A 3 -15.55 12.07 -20.13
C ASN A 3 -16.93 11.51 -20.48
N ASP A 4 -17.13 10.97 -21.69
CA ASP A 4 -18.44 10.44 -22.11
C ASP A 4 -18.83 9.17 -21.30
N GLY A 5 -17.85 8.34 -20.98
CA GLY A 5 -18.08 7.14 -20.16
C GLY A 5 -18.41 7.46 -18.71
N LEU A 6 -17.71 8.43 -18.12
CA LEU A 6 -17.97 8.91 -16.76
C LEU A 6 -19.31 9.64 -16.67
N GLU A 7 -19.63 10.47 -17.67
CA GLU A 7 -20.95 11.14 -17.76
C GLU A 7 -22.11 10.13 -17.86
N ASN A 8 -21.92 9.00 -18.55
CA ASN A 8 -22.92 7.93 -18.58
C ASN A 8 -23.11 7.32 -17.19
N ILE A 9 -22.04 7.11 -16.42
CA ILE A 9 -22.13 6.66 -15.02
C ILE A 9 -22.88 7.67 -14.17
N TYR A 10 -22.60 8.97 -14.32
CA TYR A 10 -23.31 10.03 -13.58
C TYR A 10 -24.81 10.01 -13.86
N ARG A 11 -25.21 9.82 -15.12
CA ARG A 11 -26.63 9.73 -15.50
C ARG A 11 -27.31 8.46 -14.97
N GLU A 12 -26.60 7.33 -14.94
CA GLU A 12 -27.16 6.06 -14.52
C GLU A 12 -27.14 5.89 -12.99
N LYS A 13 -26.00 6.18 -12.35
CA LYS A 13 -25.76 5.82 -10.96
C LYS A 13 -25.64 7.01 -10.00
N GLY A 14 -25.41 8.20 -10.54
CA GLY A 14 -25.13 9.42 -9.78
C GLY A 14 -23.67 9.84 -9.81
N ASP A 15 -23.44 11.10 -9.49
CA ASP A 15 -22.17 11.81 -9.58
C ASP A 15 -21.48 11.99 -8.22
N THR A 16 -21.99 11.36 -7.16
CA THR A 16 -21.40 11.31 -5.82
C THR A 16 -21.50 9.90 -5.26
N TRP A 17 -20.59 9.53 -4.33
CA TRP A 17 -20.61 8.21 -3.71
C TRP A 17 -21.92 7.90 -2.96
N PRO A 18 -22.52 8.83 -2.19
CA PRO A 18 -23.84 8.60 -1.58
C PRO A 18 -24.95 8.33 -2.59
N LYS A 19 -24.94 8.97 -3.78
CA LYS A 19 -25.91 8.67 -4.84
C LYS A 19 -25.69 7.28 -5.44
N VAL A 20 -24.42 6.89 -5.67
CA VAL A 20 -24.09 5.53 -6.14
C VAL A 20 -24.49 4.47 -5.13
N LEU A 21 -24.28 4.71 -3.82
CA LEU A 21 -24.75 3.82 -2.75
C LEU A 21 -26.29 3.67 -2.79
N LYS A 22 -27.01 4.79 -2.94
CA LYS A 22 -28.48 4.77 -3.09
C LYS A 22 -28.91 3.96 -4.31
N TYR A 23 -28.28 4.16 -5.47
CA TYR A 23 -28.55 3.39 -6.67
C TYR A 23 -28.34 1.88 -6.44
N ASN A 24 -27.25 1.48 -5.78
CA ASN A 24 -26.97 0.08 -5.48
C ASN A 24 -28.01 -0.51 -4.52
N ARG A 25 -28.43 0.24 -3.49
CA ARG A 25 -29.51 -0.14 -2.58
C ARG A 25 -30.81 -0.36 -3.37
N ASP A 26 -31.19 0.58 -4.23
CA ASP A 26 -32.44 0.52 -5.01
C ASP A 26 -32.43 -0.65 -6.00
N LYS A 27 -31.25 -1.00 -6.55
CA LYS A 27 -31.11 -2.05 -7.58
C LYS A 27 -30.93 -3.45 -7.00
N TYR A 28 -30.21 -3.58 -5.90
CA TYR A 28 -29.79 -4.87 -5.36
C TYR A 28 -30.42 -5.20 -4.00
N GLY A 29 -30.67 -4.23 -3.16
CA GLY A 29 -31.33 -4.36 -1.85
C GLY A 29 -30.73 -5.46 -0.97
N ASP A 30 -31.58 -6.35 -0.46
CA ASP A 30 -31.18 -7.50 0.34
C ASP A 30 -30.74 -8.72 -0.49
N ASN A 31 -30.93 -8.68 -1.80
CA ASN A 31 -30.62 -9.81 -2.69
C ASN A 31 -29.13 -9.97 -2.97
N GLN A 32 -28.30 -8.98 -2.64
CA GLN A 32 -26.87 -9.02 -2.86
C GLN A 32 -26.10 -8.52 -1.64
N VAL A 33 -25.05 -9.26 -1.30
CA VAL A 33 -24.08 -8.88 -0.29
C VAL A 33 -23.21 -7.75 -0.85
N ALA A 34 -23.11 -6.65 -0.12
CA ALA A 34 -22.20 -5.55 -0.41
C ALA A 34 -20.85 -5.78 0.29
N MET A 35 -20.88 -6.14 1.57
CA MET A 35 -19.68 -6.30 2.37
C MET A 35 -19.74 -7.57 3.22
N ARG A 36 -18.56 -8.11 3.57
CA ARG A 36 -18.41 -9.13 4.60
C ARG A 36 -17.29 -8.72 5.55
N HIS A 37 -17.50 -8.94 6.83
CA HIS A 37 -16.50 -8.73 7.86
C HIS A 37 -16.42 -9.95 8.76
N LYS A 38 -15.24 -10.47 8.99
CA LYS A 38 -15.06 -11.58 9.90
C LYS A 38 -14.98 -11.07 11.33
N HIS A 39 -15.72 -11.70 12.24
CA HIS A 39 -15.73 -11.35 13.65
C HIS A 39 -15.97 -12.60 14.50
N TYR A 40 -15.11 -12.87 15.48
CA TYR A 40 -15.08 -14.12 16.25
C TYR A 40 -15.10 -15.37 15.36
N GLY A 41 -14.31 -15.37 14.26
CA GLY A 41 -14.23 -16.46 13.31
C GLY A 41 -15.43 -16.63 12.38
N ILE A 42 -16.44 -15.74 12.45
CA ILE A 42 -17.69 -15.83 11.70
C ILE A 42 -17.79 -14.66 10.70
N TRP A 43 -18.06 -14.99 9.44
CA TRP A 43 -18.29 -13.99 8.39
C TRP A 43 -19.66 -13.36 8.53
N GLN A 44 -19.70 -12.11 9.02
CA GLN A 44 -20.90 -11.25 9.03
C GLN A 44 -21.12 -10.72 7.60
N ARG A 45 -22.40 -10.68 7.18
CA ARG A 45 -22.78 -10.20 5.85
C ARG A 45 -23.57 -8.91 5.99
N TYR A 46 -23.25 -7.95 5.14
CA TYR A 46 -23.96 -6.69 5.01
C TYR A 46 -24.48 -6.60 3.58
N THR A 47 -25.82 -6.49 3.42
CA THR A 47 -26.47 -6.26 2.14
C THR A 47 -26.33 -4.80 1.71
N TRP A 48 -26.71 -4.46 0.49
CA TRP A 48 -26.77 -3.07 0.06
C TRP A 48 -27.80 -2.27 0.86
N ASN A 49 -28.88 -2.90 1.33
CA ASN A 49 -29.82 -2.28 2.28
C ASN A 49 -29.18 -2.01 3.62
N ASP A 50 -28.42 -2.95 4.18
CA ASP A 50 -27.71 -2.75 5.45
C ASP A 50 -26.72 -1.60 5.35
N TYR A 51 -25.90 -1.58 4.28
CA TYR A 51 -24.90 -0.54 4.07
C TYR A 51 -25.55 0.85 3.94
N TYR A 52 -26.61 0.97 3.16
CA TYR A 52 -27.36 2.23 3.02
C TYR A 52 -28.01 2.66 4.33
N ARG A 53 -28.70 1.74 5.03
CA ARG A 53 -29.37 1.99 6.31
C ARG A 53 -28.38 2.49 7.36
N ASP A 54 -27.24 1.83 7.52
CA ASP A 54 -26.26 2.18 8.52
C ASP A 54 -25.58 3.52 8.18
N THR A 55 -25.36 3.80 6.89
CA THR A 55 -24.90 5.11 6.40
C THR A 55 -25.92 6.22 6.72
N CYS A 56 -27.22 5.96 6.47
CA CYS A 56 -28.29 6.90 6.77
C CYS A 56 -28.34 7.24 8.26
N LYS A 57 -28.40 6.20 9.11
CA LYS A 57 -28.44 6.37 10.58
C LYS A 57 -27.24 7.15 11.10
N LEU A 58 -26.02 6.82 10.61
CA LEU A 58 -24.82 7.54 11.03
C LEU A 58 -24.83 8.98 10.56
N ALA A 59 -25.23 9.26 9.32
CA ALA A 59 -25.34 10.60 8.78
C ALA A 59 -26.30 11.47 9.60
N LEU A 60 -27.48 10.94 9.91
CA LEU A 60 -28.48 11.62 10.73
C LEU A 60 -28.00 11.78 12.18
N GLY A 61 -27.30 10.79 12.74
CA GLY A 61 -26.67 10.89 14.04
C GLY A 61 -25.63 12.01 14.11
N LEU A 62 -24.81 12.17 13.08
CA LEU A 62 -23.86 13.28 12.97
C LEU A 62 -24.58 14.65 12.92
N LEU A 63 -25.68 14.75 12.15
CA LEU A 63 -26.50 15.97 12.12
C LEU A 63 -27.06 16.31 13.50
N SER A 64 -27.56 15.32 14.25
CA SER A 64 -28.07 15.52 15.62
C SER A 64 -27.00 16.01 16.59
N LEU A 65 -25.72 15.68 16.33
CA LEU A 65 -24.56 16.16 17.07
C LEU A 65 -24.04 17.51 16.57
N GLY A 66 -24.74 18.13 15.62
CA GLY A 66 -24.45 19.47 15.10
C GLY A 66 -23.45 19.47 13.93
N PHE A 67 -23.25 18.34 13.23
CA PHE A 67 -22.47 18.30 11.99
C PHE A 67 -23.12 19.20 10.93
N LYS A 68 -22.28 19.92 10.18
CA LYS A 68 -22.71 20.90 9.16
C LYS A 68 -22.05 20.62 7.82
N PRO A 69 -22.65 21.08 6.71
CA PRO A 69 -21.98 21.07 5.40
C PRO A 69 -20.58 21.72 5.47
N GLY A 70 -19.60 21.06 4.91
CA GLY A 70 -18.19 21.47 4.94
C GLY A 70 -17.42 21.08 6.19
N ASP A 71 -18.06 20.52 7.23
CA ASP A 71 -17.35 19.94 8.39
C ASP A 71 -16.49 18.74 7.95
N ARG A 72 -15.40 18.50 8.68
CA ARG A 72 -14.45 17.42 8.41
C ARG A 72 -14.54 16.38 9.52
N VAL A 73 -14.54 15.11 9.11
CA VAL A 73 -14.49 13.94 10.00
C VAL A 73 -13.16 13.24 9.82
N LEU A 74 -12.39 13.14 10.90
CA LEU A 74 -11.23 12.24 10.93
C LEU A 74 -11.71 10.80 11.07
N ILE A 75 -11.12 9.88 10.32
CA ILE A 75 -11.44 8.45 10.41
C ILE A 75 -10.14 7.70 10.64
N ILE A 76 -10.04 6.94 11.77
CA ILE A 76 -8.82 6.24 12.17
C ILE A 76 -9.15 4.83 12.62
N GLY A 77 -8.51 3.86 11.99
CA GLY A 77 -8.64 2.44 12.34
C GLY A 77 -8.31 1.53 11.17
N ASP A 78 -8.44 0.25 11.37
CA ASP A 78 -8.23 -0.76 10.36
C ASP A 78 -9.42 -0.89 9.41
N ASN A 79 -9.25 -1.68 8.35
CA ASN A 79 -10.26 -1.91 7.32
C ASN A 79 -11.50 -2.59 7.94
N ALA A 80 -12.60 -1.87 8.02
CA ALA A 80 -13.85 -2.34 8.61
C ALA A 80 -15.06 -1.65 7.98
N PRO A 81 -16.27 -2.25 7.98
CA PRO A 81 -17.48 -1.60 7.46
C PRO A 81 -17.75 -0.22 8.06
N GLN A 82 -17.39 -0.01 9.34
CA GLN A 82 -17.57 1.25 10.04
C GLN A 82 -16.79 2.41 9.43
N TRP A 83 -15.57 2.13 8.92
CA TRP A 83 -14.78 3.14 8.20
C TRP A 83 -15.54 3.65 6.97
N TYR A 84 -15.95 2.72 6.09
CA TYR A 84 -16.61 3.03 4.82
C TYR A 84 -17.97 3.67 5.01
N THR A 85 -18.74 3.18 6.00
CA THR A 85 -20.01 3.78 6.40
C THR A 85 -19.82 5.21 6.90
N THR A 86 -18.77 5.47 7.70
CA THR A 86 -18.47 6.81 8.24
C THR A 86 -18.16 7.80 7.13
N GLU A 87 -17.33 7.40 6.18
CA GLU A 87 -16.96 8.24 5.06
C GLU A 87 -18.18 8.66 4.25
N LEU A 88 -19.02 7.68 3.85
CA LEU A 88 -20.24 7.96 3.10
C LEU A 88 -21.27 8.75 3.91
N ALA A 89 -21.34 8.55 5.23
CA ALA A 89 -22.24 9.31 6.10
C ALA A 89 -21.86 10.79 6.20
N ALA A 90 -20.56 11.08 6.34
CA ALA A 90 -20.05 12.45 6.32
C ALA A 90 -20.32 13.11 4.96
N GLN A 91 -20.01 12.40 3.87
CA GLN A 91 -20.20 12.87 2.51
C GLN A 91 -21.68 13.08 2.14
N ALA A 92 -22.59 12.24 2.64
CA ALA A 92 -24.03 12.42 2.45
C ALA A 92 -24.53 13.73 3.07
N ASN A 93 -23.87 14.23 4.10
CA ASN A 93 -24.17 15.53 4.73
C ASN A 93 -23.32 16.69 4.17
N HIS A 94 -22.78 16.55 2.96
CA HIS A 94 -21.88 17.53 2.33
C HIS A 94 -20.62 17.83 3.17
N GLY A 95 -20.18 16.86 3.98
CA GLY A 95 -18.93 16.93 4.74
C GLY A 95 -17.77 16.30 3.98
N VAL A 96 -16.59 16.42 4.57
CA VAL A 96 -15.33 15.96 3.99
C VAL A 96 -14.72 14.87 4.88
N SER A 97 -14.41 13.72 4.31
CA SER A 97 -13.67 12.67 5.01
C SER A 97 -12.16 12.97 5.04
N VAL A 98 -11.54 12.66 6.17
CA VAL A 98 -10.10 12.80 6.38
C VAL A 98 -9.58 11.50 6.97
N GLY A 99 -9.14 10.59 6.12
CA GLY A 99 -8.60 9.30 6.54
C GLY A 99 -7.21 9.42 7.14
N LEU A 100 -6.96 8.77 8.26
CA LEU A 100 -5.67 8.74 8.94
C LEU A 100 -5.20 7.30 9.17
N TYR A 101 -3.87 7.13 9.20
CA TYR A 101 -3.25 5.85 9.55
C TYR A 101 -3.41 5.56 11.05
N SER A 102 -3.69 4.31 11.40
CA SER A 102 -3.87 3.88 12.79
C SER A 102 -2.59 3.98 13.64
N ASP A 103 -1.42 3.96 13.00
CA ASP A 103 -0.11 4.04 13.66
C ASP A 103 0.42 5.48 13.85
N LEU A 104 -0.38 6.52 13.54
CA LEU A 104 0.03 7.92 13.79
C LEU A 104 0.17 8.20 15.29
N THR A 105 1.20 8.98 15.61
CA THR A 105 1.41 9.49 16.98
C THR A 105 0.44 10.62 17.33
N PRO A 106 0.18 10.90 18.63
CA PRO A 106 -0.64 12.04 19.03
C PRO A 106 -0.15 13.38 18.45
N THR A 107 1.15 13.57 18.31
CA THR A 107 1.75 14.78 17.74
C THR A 107 1.41 14.94 16.24
N GLU A 108 1.44 13.85 15.48
CA GLU A 108 1.05 13.86 14.06
C GLU A 108 -0.45 14.11 13.90
N ILE A 109 -1.28 13.46 14.74
CA ILE A 109 -2.74 13.68 14.76
C ILE A 109 -3.04 15.15 15.10
N LYS A 110 -2.39 15.72 16.10
CA LYS A 110 -2.52 17.13 16.48
C LYS A 110 -2.28 18.06 15.28
N TYR A 111 -1.19 17.81 14.55
CA TYR A 111 -0.91 18.59 13.35
C TYR A 111 -2.06 18.50 12.32
N ILE A 112 -2.58 17.29 12.08
CA ILE A 112 -3.63 17.07 11.08
C ILE A 112 -4.96 17.68 11.54
N VAL A 113 -5.32 17.58 12.83
CA VAL A 113 -6.50 18.27 13.40
C VAL A 113 -6.41 19.77 13.15
N ALA A 114 -5.28 20.38 13.49
CA ALA A 114 -5.04 21.81 13.29
C ALA A 114 -5.09 22.21 11.81
N ASN A 115 -4.44 21.41 10.94
CA ASN A 115 -4.36 21.72 9.52
C ASN A 115 -5.71 21.52 8.79
N SER A 116 -6.41 20.39 9.06
CA SER A 116 -7.68 20.07 8.43
C SER A 116 -8.85 20.90 8.98
N GLY A 117 -8.77 21.35 10.22
CA GLY A 117 -9.90 21.98 10.93
C GLY A 117 -11.03 20.98 11.21
N ALA A 118 -10.72 19.70 11.37
CA ALA A 118 -11.71 18.68 11.70
C ALA A 118 -12.29 18.88 13.10
N THR A 119 -13.60 18.65 13.23
CA THR A 119 -14.35 18.82 14.49
C THR A 119 -14.95 17.53 15.02
N PHE A 120 -14.85 16.45 14.25
CA PHE A 120 -15.27 15.10 14.63
C PHE A 120 -14.17 14.10 14.32
N ALA A 121 -14.09 13.03 15.13
CA ALA A 121 -13.34 11.83 14.79
C ALA A 121 -14.22 10.59 14.98
N VAL A 122 -14.07 9.64 14.08
CA VAL A 122 -14.63 8.29 14.23
C VAL A 122 -13.45 7.33 14.23
N VAL A 123 -13.25 6.64 15.35
CA VAL A 123 -12.04 5.90 15.65
C VAL A 123 -12.35 4.46 16.02
N GLU A 124 -11.38 3.58 15.82
CA GLU A 124 -11.60 2.16 16.03
C GLU A 124 -11.76 1.79 17.50
N ASP A 125 -10.73 2.01 18.31
CA ASP A 125 -10.55 1.36 19.60
C ASP A 125 -9.98 2.30 20.68
N GLN A 126 -9.64 1.69 21.81
CA GLN A 126 -9.06 2.39 22.95
C GLN A 126 -7.76 3.12 22.60
N GLU A 127 -6.87 2.51 21.82
CA GLU A 127 -5.59 3.13 21.45
C GLU A 127 -5.83 4.45 20.73
N GLN A 128 -6.75 4.46 19.77
CA GLN A 128 -7.06 5.67 19.02
C GLN A 128 -7.77 6.71 19.90
N VAL A 129 -8.68 6.28 20.78
CA VAL A 129 -9.33 7.17 21.76
C VAL A 129 -8.29 7.84 22.66
N ASP A 130 -7.32 7.09 23.18
CA ASP A 130 -6.28 7.61 24.08
C ASP A 130 -5.41 8.68 23.37
N LYS A 131 -5.14 8.52 22.07
CA LYS A 131 -4.43 9.54 21.29
C LYS A 131 -5.19 10.86 21.22
N PHE A 132 -6.51 10.82 21.03
CA PHE A 132 -7.35 12.03 21.05
C PHE A 132 -7.48 12.66 22.42
N LEU A 133 -7.60 11.87 23.47
CA LEU A 133 -7.68 12.38 24.84
C LEU A 133 -6.41 13.14 25.27
N GLN A 134 -5.24 12.77 24.72
CA GLN A 134 -4.00 13.47 24.97
C GLN A 134 -3.94 14.89 24.35
N ILE A 135 -4.70 15.14 23.28
CA ILE A 135 -4.62 16.39 22.52
C ILE A 135 -5.88 17.24 22.60
N LYS A 136 -7.01 16.71 23.12
CA LYS A 136 -8.34 17.36 23.08
C LYS A 136 -8.37 18.78 23.66
N ASP A 137 -7.62 19.02 24.73
CA ASP A 137 -7.65 20.32 25.44
C ASP A 137 -7.05 21.46 24.58
N GLU A 138 -6.32 21.12 23.53
CA GLU A 138 -5.79 22.09 22.57
C GLU A 138 -6.78 22.43 21.44
N PHE A 139 -7.89 21.69 21.33
CA PHE A 139 -8.91 21.84 20.30
C PHE A 139 -10.31 22.01 20.87
N PRO A 140 -10.64 23.15 21.48
CA PRO A 140 -11.97 23.40 22.10
C PRO A 140 -13.13 23.29 21.10
N GLU A 141 -12.88 23.47 19.81
CA GLU A 141 -13.88 23.32 18.74
C GLU A 141 -14.20 21.87 18.41
N PHE A 142 -13.41 20.93 18.93
CA PHE A 142 -13.59 19.50 18.65
C PHE A 142 -14.82 18.98 19.43
N ARG A 143 -15.79 18.40 18.71
CA ARG A 143 -17.12 18.12 19.27
C ARG A 143 -17.24 16.72 19.83
N LYS A 144 -16.83 15.68 19.04
CA LYS A 144 -16.98 14.28 19.44
C LYS A 144 -15.87 13.40 18.87
N VAL A 145 -15.46 12.43 19.68
CA VAL A 145 -14.70 11.25 19.31
C VAL A 145 -15.62 10.03 19.43
N ILE A 146 -15.97 9.44 18.31
CA ILE A 146 -16.92 8.33 18.18
C ILE A 146 -16.11 7.05 17.97
N TYR A 147 -16.31 6.02 18.81
CA TYR A 147 -15.55 4.78 18.73
C TYR A 147 -16.45 3.59 18.39
N TRP A 148 -15.96 2.66 17.54
CA TRP A 148 -16.75 1.50 17.14
C TRP A 148 -16.38 0.20 17.86
N ARG A 149 -15.17 0.06 18.42
CA ARG A 149 -14.80 -1.04 19.32
C ARG A 149 -14.87 -0.59 20.77
N GLN A 150 -15.72 -1.26 21.59
CA GLN A 150 -15.96 -0.87 22.99
C GLN A 150 -14.97 -1.50 23.99
N LYS A 151 -14.17 -2.48 23.53
CA LYS A 151 -13.22 -3.17 24.40
C LYS A 151 -12.22 -2.18 25.01
N GLY A 152 -12.06 -2.24 26.34
CA GLY A 152 -11.17 -1.35 27.10
C GLY A 152 -11.76 -0.01 27.50
N LEU A 153 -12.91 0.40 26.93
CA LEU A 153 -13.49 1.75 27.12
C LEU A 153 -14.59 1.84 28.19
N SER A 154 -14.88 0.76 28.92
CA SER A 154 -16.00 0.71 29.89
C SER A 154 -15.90 1.72 31.05
N HIS A 155 -14.70 2.19 31.38
CA HIS A 155 -14.45 3.13 32.47
C HIS A 155 -14.14 4.57 31.99
N TYR A 156 -14.26 4.83 30.70
CA TYR A 156 -14.03 6.15 30.12
C TYR A 156 -15.31 6.99 30.22
N ASN A 157 -15.26 8.10 30.98
CA ASN A 157 -16.41 8.97 31.24
C ASN A 157 -16.24 10.39 30.66
N ASP A 158 -15.38 10.55 29.65
CA ASP A 158 -15.17 11.86 29.04
C ASP A 158 -16.35 12.24 28.13
N PRO A 159 -16.93 13.44 28.28
CA PRO A 159 -18.10 13.85 27.50
C PRO A 159 -17.85 14.01 26.01
N ILE A 160 -16.59 14.09 25.57
CA ILE A 160 -16.24 14.12 24.14
C ILE A 160 -16.44 12.73 23.48
N LEU A 161 -16.40 11.65 24.27
CA LEU A 161 -16.50 10.28 23.79
C LEU A 161 -17.94 9.85 23.58
N MET A 162 -18.18 9.10 22.51
CA MET A 162 -19.48 8.47 22.23
C MET A 162 -19.29 7.15 21.47
N GLY A 163 -20.04 6.12 21.86
CA GLY A 163 -20.04 4.86 21.13
C GLY A 163 -20.75 4.98 19.77
N TYR A 164 -20.21 4.35 18.76
CA TYR A 164 -20.76 4.34 17.39
C TYR A 164 -22.24 3.94 17.35
N ARG A 165 -22.63 2.89 18.10
CA ARG A 165 -24.02 2.44 18.19
C ARG A 165 -24.94 3.52 18.76
N GLN A 166 -24.47 4.29 19.74
CA GLN A 166 -25.24 5.40 20.29
C GLN A 166 -25.52 6.48 19.25
N VAL A 167 -24.56 6.74 18.36
CA VAL A 167 -24.76 7.70 17.26
C VAL A 167 -25.79 7.18 16.26
N LEU A 168 -25.78 5.88 15.93
CA LEU A 168 -26.83 5.27 15.09
C LEU A 168 -28.23 5.42 15.73
N GLU A 169 -28.35 5.21 17.04
CA GLU A 169 -29.60 5.38 17.78
C GLU A 169 -30.06 6.85 17.80
N LEU A 170 -29.13 7.81 17.88
CA LEU A 170 -29.46 9.24 17.73
C LEU A 170 -29.96 9.53 16.31
N GLY A 171 -29.36 8.91 15.29
CA GLY A 171 -29.80 9.03 13.91
C GLY A 171 -31.24 8.52 13.69
N GLU A 172 -31.58 7.36 14.25
CA GLU A 172 -32.94 6.83 14.21
C GLU A 172 -33.97 7.80 14.80
N LYS A 173 -33.66 8.42 15.95
CA LYS A 173 -34.54 9.41 16.57
C LYS A 173 -34.64 10.69 15.71
N TYR A 174 -33.51 11.14 15.19
CA TYR A 174 -33.45 12.34 14.34
C TYR A 174 -34.27 12.18 13.06
N GLU A 175 -34.30 10.98 12.47
CA GLU A 175 -35.08 10.65 11.28
C GLU A 175 -36.59 10.81 11.50
N ILE A 176 -37.08 10.47 12.69
CA ILE A 176 -38.52 10.61 13.05
C ILE A 176 -38.95 12.08 13.02
N GLU A 177 -38.06 12.98 13.49
CA GLU A 177 -38.34 14.41 13.57
C GLU A 177 -38.06 15.15 12.24
N HIS A 178 -37.18 14.59 11.42
CA HIS A 178 -36.65 15.22 10.20
C HIS A 178 -36.71 14.27 9.00
N SER A 179 -37.87 13.66 8.76
CA SER A 179 -38.07 12.68 7.69
C SER A 179 -37.70 13.25 6.32
N GLY A 180 -36.93 12.47 5.54
CA GLY A 180 -36.51 12.80 4.18
C GLY A 180 -35.30 13.72 4.06
N ILE A 181 -34.71 14.18 5.19
CA ILE A 181 -33.53 15.06 5.13
C ILE A 181 -32.31 14.35 4.56
N PHE A 182 -32.13 13.07 4.86
CA PHE A 182 -31.02 12.28 4.33
C PHE A 182 -31.10 12.17 2.81
N GLU A 183 -32.25 11.82 2.25
CA GLU A 183 -32.48 11.74 0.82
C GLU A 183 -32.30 13.09 0.12
N ALA A 184 -32.75 14.17 0.76
CA ALA A 184 -32.56 15.52 0.26
C ALA A 184 -31.06 15.91 0.22
N ASN A 185 -30.31 15.59 1.27
CA ASN A 185 -28.87 15.84 1.31
C ASN A 185 -28.14 15.00 0.24
N VAL A 186 -28.43 13.70 0.12
CA VAL A 186 -27.86 12.84 -0.92
C VAL A 186 -28.15 13.40 -2.31
N ALA A 187 -29.39 13.85 -2.57
CA ALA A 187 -29.76 14.41 -3.87
C ALA A 187 -29.05 15.73 -4.17
N GLY A 188 -28.75 16.54 -3.14
CA GLY A 188 -28.11 17.85 -3.25
C GLY A 188 -26.62 17.83 -3.62
N GLY A 189 -25.90 16.74 -3.39
CA GLY A 189 -24.48 16.64 -3.67
C GLY A 189 -24.12 16.76 -5.16
N GLN A 190 -22.95 17.28 -5.49
CA GLN A 190 -22.50 17.53 -6.84
C GLN A 190 -21.11 16.91 -7.10
N ALA A 191 -20.81 16.56 -8.35
CA ALA A 191 -19.52 15.97 -8.75
C ALA A 191 -18.29 16.79 -8.33
N ASP A 192 -18.43 18.10 -8.31
CA ASP A 192 -17.33 19.02 -7.99
C ASP A 192 -17.25 19.40 -6.50
N ASP A 193 -18.13 18.86 -5.65
CA ASP A 193 -18.02 19.02 -4.21
C ASP A 193 -16.78 18.30 -3.69
N VAL A 194 -16.08 18.93 -2.74
CA VAL A 194 -14.95 18.29 -2.05
C VAL A 194 -15.47 17.17 -1.16
N CYS A 195 -14.98 15.97 -1.38
CA CYS A 195 -15.40 14.77 -0.63
C CYS A 195 -14.35 14.23 0.32
N ALA A 196 -13.06 14.45 0.02
CA ALA A 196 -11.97 13.91 0.83
C ALA A 196 -10.74 14.82 0.85
N ILE A 197 -10.02 14.81 1.98
CA ILE A 197 -8.64 15.29 2.10
C ILE A 197 -7.77 14.10 2.49
N ILE A 198 -6.82 13.74 1.64
CA ILE A 198 -5.94 12.59 1.85
C ILE A 198 -4.55 13.09 2.21
N TYR A 199 -4.10 12.77 3.43
CA TYR A 199 -2.79 13.15 3.91
C TYR A 199 -1.72 12.18 3.44
N THR A 200 -0.73 12.70 2.72
CA THR A 200 0.42 11.93 2.25
C THR A 200 1.63 12.20 3.13
N SER A 201 2.36 11.13 3.49
CA SER A 201 3.62 11.25 4.22
C SER A 201 4.69 11.77 3.27
N GLY A 202 5.13 13.02 3.45
CA GLY A 202 6.26 13.55 2.71
C GLY A 202 7.53 12.72 2.97
N THR A 203 8.26 12.36 1.92
CA THR A 203 9.56 11.66 2.02
C THR A 203 10.66 12.55 2.62
N THR A 204 10.44 13.86 2.70
CA THR A 204 11.43 14.88 3.08
C THR A 204 11.42 15.28 4.56
N GLY A 205 10.70 14.53 5.43
CA GLY A 205 10.65 14.85 6.86
C GLY A 205 9.74 16.03 7.24
N ALA A 206 9.13 16.70 6.27
CA ALA A 206 8.14 17.73 6.50
C ALA A 206 6.80 17.13 6.98
N ASN A 207 5.95 17.97 7.55
CA ASN A 207 4.60 17.60 7.96
C ASN A 207 3.81 16.96 6.79
N PRO A 208 2.86 16.05 7.09
CA PRO A 208 2.00 15.47 6.07
C PRO A 208 1.24 16.54 5.27
N LYS A 209 1.05 16.30 3.97
CA LYS A 209 0.37 17.22 3.06
C LYS A 209 -1.00 16.65 2.71
N GLY A 210 -2.06 17.45 2.90
CA GLY A 210 -3.42 17.08 2.55
C GLY A 210 -3.72 17.34 1.08
N THR A 211 -3.96 16.33 0.27
CA THR A 211 -4.46 16.47 -1.12
C THR A 211 -5.97 16.56 -1.10
N ILE A 212 -6.53 17.57 -1.78
CA ILE A 212 -7.97 17.80 -1.85
C ILE A 212 -8.56 17.08 -3.06
N HIS A 213 -9.63 16.32 -2.81
CA HIS A 213 -10.34 15.57 -3.84
C HIS A 213 -11.82 15.90 -3.88
N THR A 214 -12.35 15.99 -5.11
CA THR A 214 -13.78 16.06 -5.38
C THR A 214 -14.29 14.67 -5.76
N TYR A 215 -15.62 14.48 -5.78
CA TYR A 215 -16.19 13.22 -6.31
C TYR A 215 -15.74 12.98 -7.75
N ARG A 216 -15.67 14.04 -8.58
CA ARG A 216 -15.19 13.93 -9.97
C ARG A 216 -13.80 13.33 -10.05
N THR A 217 -12.84 13.80 -9.25
CA THR A 217 -11.46 13.30 -9.26
C THR A 217 -11.38 11.87 -8.77
N MET A 218 -12.12 11.53 -7.70
CA MET A 218 -12.15 10.19 -7.13
C MET A 218 -12.84 9.18 -8.06
N MET A 219 -14.00 9.54 -8.63
CA MET A 219 -14.71 8.69 -9.57
C MET A 219 -13.94 8.47 -10.86
N SER A 220 -13.19 9.48 -11.32
CA SER A 220 -12.30 9.34 -12.48
C SER A 220 -11.21 8.30 -12.25
N GLY A 221 -10.58 8.29 -11.06
CA GLY A 221 -9.57 7.30 -10.70
C GLY A 221 -10.13 5.89 -10.65
N ALA A 222 -11.27 5.69 -9.98
CA ALA A 222 -11.94 4.40 -9.92
C ALA A 222 -12.43 3.92 -11.30
N TYR A 223 -12.99 4.81 -12.11
CA TYR A 223 -13.43 4.50 -13.46
C TYR A 223 -12.26 4.09 -14.35
N CYS A 224 -11.13 4.79 -14.26
CA CYS A 224 -9.91 4.42 -14.96
C CYS A 224 -9.52 2.96 -14.66
N LEU A 225 -9.46 2.57 -13.39
CA LEU A 225 -9.15 1.19 -12.99
C LEU A 225 -10.14 0.17 -13.56
N LEU A 226 -11.45 0.48 -13.55
CA LEU A 226 -12.48 -0.41 -14.11
C LEU A 226 -12.42 -0.51 -15.65
N GLN A 227 -11.84 0.49 -16.32
CA GLN A 227 -11.61 0.41 -17.77
C GLN A 227 -10.42 -0.49 -18.11
N PHE A 228 -9.46 -0.62 -17.19
CA PHE A 228 -8.34 -1.56 -17.34
C PHE A 228 -8.78 -3.00 -17.18
N ASP A 229 -9.32 -3.27 -16.00
CA ASP A 229 -9.74 -4.60 -15.59
C ASP A 229 -11.19 -4.48 -15.07
N PRO A 230 -12.19 -4.80 -15.89
CA PRO A 230 -13.58 -4.70 -15.49
C PRO A 230 -13.91 -5.62 -14.31
N TRP A 231 -14.55 -5.05 -13.28
CA TRP A 231 -15.06 -5.80 -12.13
C TRP A 231 -16.54 -6.13 -12.32
N SER A 232 -16.98 -7.18 -11.68
CA SER A 232 -18.36 -7.62 -11.68
C SER A 232 -18.93 -7.66 -10.26
N LYS A 233 -20.25 -7.66 -10.16
CA LYS A 233 -20.98 -7.76 -8.89
C LYS A 233 -20.75 -9.07 -8.14
N SER A 234 -20.22 -10.10 -8.79
CA SER A 234 -19.88 -11.38 -8.18
C SER A 234 -18.43 -11.47 -7.70
N ASP A 235 -17.59 -10.48 -8.02
CA ASP A 235 -16.20 -10.50 -7.60
C ASP A 235 -16.06 -10.26 -6.10
N ASN A 236 -15.25 -11.08 -5.48
CA ASN A 236 -14.79 -10.89 -4.12
C ASN A 236 -13.50 -10.10 -4.13
N VAL A 237 -13.52 -8.96 -3.47
CA VAL A 237 -12.37 -8.07 -3.27
C VAL A 237 -11.99 -8.09 -1.79
N VAL A 238 -10.72 -8.15 -1.46
CA VAL A 238 -10.27 -8.01 -0.07
C VAL A 238 -9.69 -6.63 0.13
N SER A 239 -10.22 -5.90 1.10
CA SER A 239 -9.70 -4.61 1.54
C SER A 239 -8.50 -4.85 2.45
N LEU A 240 -7.31 -4.46 2.01
CA LEU A 240 -6.04 -4.79 2.66
C LEU A 240 -5.10 -3.59 2.82
N LEU A 241 -5.22 -2.61 1.94
CA LEU A 241 -4.43 -1.39 2.09
C LEU A 241 -5.06 -0.50 3.17
N PRO A 242 -4.28 0.33 3.85
CA PRO A 242 -4.85 1.29 4.79
C PRO A 242 -5.95 2.12 4.10
N PRO A 243 -7.16 2.25 4.69
CA PRO A 243 -8.26 3.00 4.07
C PRO A 243 -7.95 4.49 3.87
N ALA A 244 -7.01 5.03 4.66
CA ALA A 244 -6.47 6.38 4.48
C ALA A 244 -5.65 6.56 3.19
N TRP A 245 -5.31 5.49 2.48
CA TRP A 245 -4.49 5.56 1.28
C TRP A 245 -5.36 5.71 0.03
N ILE A 246 -4.97 6.62 -0.84
CA ILE A 246 -5.73 6.95 -2.06
C ILE A 246 -6.09 5.70 -2.90
N THR A 247 -5.20 4.71 -2.96
CA THR A 247 -5.44 3.49 -3.73
C THR A 247 -6.59 2.68 -3.15
N GLU A 248 -6.69 2.56 -1.82
CA GLU A 248 -7.83 1.89 -1.18
C GLU A 248 -9.13 2.68 -1.36
N GLN A 249 -9.05 4.00 -1.38
CA GLN A 249 -10.18 4.87 -1.69
C GLN A 249 -10.72 4.60 -3.10
N TRP A 250 -9.86 4.40 -4.10
CA TRP A 250 -10.30 4.04 -5.44
C TRP A 250 -10.86 2.62 -5.53
N LEU A 251 -10.24 1.65 -4.84
CA LEU A 251 -10.63 0.24 -4.92
C LEU A 251 -11.79 -0.08 -3.97
N GLY A 252 -11.60 0.17 -2.68
CA GLY A 252 -12.54 -0.20 -1.63
C GLY A 252 -13.81 0.65 -1.60
N ILE A 253 -13.76 1.91 -2.05
CA ILE A 253 -14.95 2.75 -2.22
C ILE A 253 -15.34 2.82 -3.68
N GLY A 254 -14.48 3.37 -4.52
CA GLY A 254 -14.82 3.71 -5.89
C GLY A 254 -15.18 2.51 -6.76
N CYS A 255 -14.25 1.58 -6.95
CA CYS A 255 -14.50 0.40 -7.79
C CYS A 255 -15.58 -0.51 -7.20
N HIS A 256 -15.59 -0.68 -5.86
CA HIS A 256 -16.63 -1.43 -5.16
C HIS A 256 -18.04 -0.87 -5.43
N LEU A 257 -18.24 0.43 -5.22
CA LEU A 257 -19.54 1.07 -5.45
C LEU A 257 -19.93 1.05 -6.92
N LEU A 258 -19.00 1.36 -7.85
CA LEU A 258 -19.30 1.40 -9.29
C LEU A 258 -19.59 0.02 -9.89
N SER A 259 -18.94 -1.04 -9.43
CA SER A 259 -19.11 -2.41 -9.92
C SER A 259 -20.18 -3.20 -9.15
N ALA A 260 -20.55 -2.74 -7.96
CA ALA A 260 -21.34 -3.47 -6.97
C ALA A 260 -20.69 -4.82 -6.56
N SER A 261 -19.36 -4.93 -6.57
CA SER A 261 -18.61 -6.10 -6.11
C SER A 261 -18.79 -6.35 -4.62
N ILE A 262 -18.28 -7.47 -4.10
CA ILE A 262 -18.36 -7.83 -2.69
C ILE A 262 -17.03 -7.45 -2.02
N LEU A 263 -17.05 -6.52 -1.09
CA LEU A 263 -15.88 -6.11 -0.32
C LEU A 263 -15.76 -6.95 0.96
N ASN A 264 -14.59 -7.50 1.22
CA ASN A 264 -14.35 -8.39 2.35
C ASN A 264 -13.27 -7.81 3.28
N PHE A 265 -13.53 -7.85 4.58
CA PHE A 265 -12.62 -7.39 5.62
C PHE A 265 -12.17 -8.58 6.46
N ALA A 266 -10.85 -8.77 6.60
CA ALA A 266 -10.26 -9.76 7.49
C ALA A 266 -10.60 -9.43 8.96
N GLU A 267 -10.48 -10.43 9.85
CA GLU A 267 -10.78 -10.23 11.27
C GLU A 267 -9.69 -9.39 11.95
N GLU A 268 -8.45 -9.78 11.79
CA GLU A 268 -7.27 -9.13 12.38
C GLU A 268 -6.05 -9.32 11.45
N ALA A 269 -5.00 -8.55 11.68
CA ALA A 269 -3.77 -8.65 10.87
C ALA A 269 -3.12 -10.05 10.94
N GLU A 270 -3.18 -10.70 12.10
CA GLU A 270 -2.61 -12.03 12.35
C GLU A 270 -3.37 -13.14 11.61
N THR A 271 -4.67 -13.00 11.42
CA THR A 271 -5.52 -13.99 10.73
C THR A 271 -5.64 -13.71 9.23
N GLN A 272 -5.17 -12.57 8.75
CA GLN A 272 -5.38 -12.05 7.40
C GLN A 272 -5.08 -13.08 6.30
N GLN A 273 -3.97 -13.83 6.39
CA GLN A 273 -3.61 -14.83 5.39
C GLN A 273 -4.60 -16.01 5.37
N GLN A 274 -5.09 -16.42 6.52
CA GLN A 274 -6.12 -17.46 6.62
C GLN A 274 -7.44 -16.96 6.06
N ASP A 275 -7.83 -15.74 6.40
CA ASP A 275 -9.07 -15.11 5.96
C ASP A 275 -9.10 -14.92 4.43
N ILE A 276 -7.97 -14.53 3.83
CA ILE A 276 -7.81 -14.46 2.37
C ILE A 276 -8.01 -15.85 1.73
N ARG A 277 -7.49 -16.92 2.33
CA ARG A 277 -7.70 -18.29 1.84
C ARG A 277 -9.16 -18.71 1.92
N GLU A 278 -9.86 -18.33 2.99
CA GLU A 278 -11.29 -18.63 3.17
C GLU A 278 -12.16 -17.88 2.14
N ILE A 279 -11.83 -16.63 1.84
CA ILE A 279 -12.53 -15.81 0.84
C ILE A 279 -12.25 -16.31 -0.57
N GLY A 280 -11.00 -16.65 -0.89
CA GLY A 280 -10.55 -16.95 -2.25
C GLY A 280 -10.85 -15.79 -3.21
N PRO A 281 -10.25 -14.60 -3.02
CA PRO A 281 -10.61 -13.40 -3.73
C PRO A 281 -10.40 -13.52 -5.24
N ASN A 282 -11.24 -12.83 -6.02
CA ASN A 282 -11.07 -12.66 -7.45
C ASN A 282 -10.13 -11.51 -7.77
N ILE A 283 -10.12 -10.50 -6.89
CA ILE A 283 -9.36 -9.27 -7.04
C ILE A 283 -8.62 -9.00 -5.74
N ILE A 284 -7.33 -8.79 -5.86
CA ILE A 284 -6.48 -8.50 -4.71
C ILE A 284 -5.41 -7.46 -5.07
N LEU A 285 -5.18 -6.54 -4.15
CA LEU A 285 -4.10 -5.60 -4.24
C LEU A 285 -3.25 -5.68 -2.97
N TYR A 286 -1.96 -5.92 -3.16
CA TYR A 286 -0.95 -5.83 -2.10
C TYR A 286 0.05 -4.73 -2.42
N GLY A 287 0.60 -4.11 -1.41
CA GLY A 287 1.83 -3.36 -1.56
C GLY A 287 2.99 -4.28 -1.99
N ALA A 288 3.96 -3.76 -2.71
CA ALA A 288 5.09 -4.53 -3.25
C ALA A 288 5.78 -5.41 -2.18
N ARG A 289 5.92 -4.87 -0.98
CA ARG A 289 6.55 -5.56 0.17
C ARG A 289 5.84 -6.86 0.56
N LEU A 290 4.52 -6.90 0.47
CA LEU A 290 3.76 -8.12 0.80
C LEU A 290 3.93 -9.19 -0.29
N TRP A 291 3.95 -8.79 -1.57
CA TRP A 291 4.27 -9.70 -2.67
C TRP A 291 5.67 -10.29 -2.54
N GLU A 292 6.68 -9.45 -2.24
CA GLU A 292 8.06 -9.87 -2.00
C GLU A 292 8.14 -10.86 -0.84
N SER A 293 7.54 -10.53 0.30
CA SER A 293 7.54 -11.36 1.52
C SER A 293 6.85 -12.71 1.31
N GLN A 294 5.70 -12.74 0.62
CA GLN A 294 5.01 -14.00 0.31
C GLN A 294 5.83 -14.88 -0.64
N ALA A 295 6.45 -14.30 -1.68
CA ALA A 295 7.34 -15.04 -2.58
C ALA A 295 8.53 -15.65 -1.82
N GLY A 296 9.18 -14.85 -0.96
CA GLY A 296 10.25 -15.32 -0.09
C GLY A 296 9.81 -16.44 0.86
N SER A 297 8.62 -16.30 1.46
CA SER A 297 8.05 -17.31 2.36
C SER A 297 7.76 -18.64 1.65
N VAL A 298 7.24 -18.61 0.42
CA VAL A 298 7.06 -19.82 -0.41
C VAL A 298 8.41 -20.49 -0.65
N GLN A 299 9.43 -19.74 -1.07
CA GLN A 299 10.76 -20.28 -1.32
C GLN A 299 11.38 -20.89 -0.05
N ALA A 300 11.29 -20.19 1.08
CA ALA A 300 11.81 -20.68 2.36
C ALA A 300 11.11 -21.96 2.83
N ARG A 301 9.77 -22.03 2.70
CA ARG A 301 8.98 -23.24 3.04
C ARG A 301 9.36 -24.43 2.15
N ILE A 302 9.59 -24.21 0.87
CA ILE A 302 10.06 -25.27 -0.05
C ILE A 302 11.46 -25.74 0.34
N LEU A 303 12.37 -24.82 0.67
CA LEU A 303 13.71 -25.18 1.14
C LEU A 303 13.68 -25.98 2.46
N GLY A 304 12.67 -25.77 3.29
CA GLY A 304 12.42 -26.51 4.53
C GLY A 304 11.60 -27.78 4.38
N SER A 305 10.99 -28.04 3.21
CA SER A 305 10.05 -29.15 3.01
C SER A 305 10.74 -30.52 2.82
N ASP A 306 9.92 -31.56 2.68
CA ASP A 306 10.37 -32.90 2.36
C ASP A 306 11.01 -33.02 0.95
N PRO A 307 11.79 -34.09 0.68
CA PRO A 307 12.48 -34.24 -0.60
C PRO A 307 11.55 -34.28 -1.82
N LEU A 308 10.33 -34.80 -1.68
CA LEU A 308 9.37 -34.91 -2.78
C LEU A 308 8.86 -33.53 -3.22
N LYS A 309 8.53 -32.65 -2.27
CA LYS A 309 8.12 -31.27 -2.56
C LYS A 309 9.25 -30.48 -3.17
N LYS A 310 10.49 -30.63 -2.66
CA LYS A 310 11.68 -30.01 -3.28
C LYS A 310 11.89 -30.48 -4.71
N PHE A 311 11.74 -31.78 -4.95
CA PHE A 311 11.88 -32.35 -6.29
C PHE A 311 10.80 -31.80 -7.24
N SER A 312 9.53 -31.81 -6.80
CA SER A 312 8.42 -31.25 -7.57
C SER A 312 8.65 -29.78 -7.92
N TYR A 313 9.10 -29.00 -6.96
CA TYR A 313 9.42 -27.58 -7.18
C TYR A 313 10.55 -27.39 -8.20
N ARG A 314 11.65 -28.13 -8.05
CA ARG A 314 12.79 -28.09 -8.99
C ARG A 314 12.40 -28.52 -10.40
N LEU A 315 11.49 -29.47 -10.52
CA LEU A 315 11.05 -30.01 -11.82
C LEU A 315 10.09 -29.05 -12.53
N PHE A 316 9.10 -28.48 -11.80
CA PHE A 316 7.98 -27.76 -12.41
C PHE A 316 8.14 -26.25 -12.44
N MET A 317 8.88 -25.61 -11.51
CA MET A 317 9.10 -24.16 -11.57
C MET A 317 9.73 -23.67 -12.87
N PRO A 318 10.73 -24.36 -13.46
CA PRO A 318 11.26 -23.98 -14.77
C PRO A 318 10.18 -23.99 -15.88
N VAL A 319 9.20 -24.89 -15.80
CA VAL A 319 8.06 -24.91 -16.73
C VAL A 319 7.20 -23.66 -16.56
N GLY A 320 6.93 -23.28 -15.31
CA GLY A 320 6.21 -22.04 -14.99
C GLY A 320 6.91 -20.81 -15.53
N TYR A 321 8.20 -20.66 -15.28
CA TYR A 321 9.00 -19.54 -15.80
C TYR A 321 9.00 -19.50 -17.33
N LYS A 322 9.13 -20.66 -17.99
CA LYS A 322 9.07 -20.73 -19.46
C LYS A 322 7.70 -20.31 -20.00
N MET A 323 6.65 -20.66 -19.29
CA MET A 323 5.29 -20.23 -19.66
C MET A 323 5.07 -18.73 -19.47
N ALA A 324 5.60 -18.15 -18.38
CA ALA A 324 5.61 -16.70 -18.16
C ALA A 324 6.39 -15.96 -19.25
N GLU A 325 7.54 -16.50 -19.69
CA GLU A 325 8.29 -15.93 -20.83
C GLU A 325 7.45 -15.91 -22.12
N TYR A 326 6.73 -17.01 -22.43
CA TYR A 326 5.85 -17.03 -23.60
C TYR A 326 4.73 -15.98 -23.49
N GLU A 327 4.19 -15.75 -22.27
CA GLU A 327 3.19 -14.73 -22.01
C GLU A 327 3.76 -13.33 -22.26
N PHE A 328 4.92 -13.00 -21.66
CA PHE A 328 5.59 -11.71 -21.84
C PHE A 328 6.07 -11.44 -23.26
N GLU A 329 6.47 -12.48 -24.00
CA GLU A 329 6.85 -12.38 -25.42
C GLU A 329 5.66 -12.47 -26.38
N LYS A 330 4.41 -12.55 -25.88
CA LYS A 330 3.18 -12.77 -26.66
C LYS A 330 3.24 -13.99 -27.61
N LYS A 331 4.06 -14.98 -27.26
CA LYS A 331 4.26 -16.20 -28.04
C LYS A 331 3.27 -17.29 -27.59
N LYS A 332 2.72 -18.05 -28.55
CA LYS A 332 1.85 -19.18 -28.23
C LYS A 332 2.69 -20.42 -27.92
N PRO A 333 2.56 -21.03 -26.73
CA PRO A 333 3.27 -22.26 -26.40
C PRO A 333 2.75 -23.43 -27.26
N GLY A 334 3.68 -24.31 -27.67
CA GLY A 334 3.34 -25.55 -28.36
C GLY A 334 2.55 -26.52 -27.47
N ILE A 335 1.92 -27.53 -28.10
CA ILE A 335 1.03 -28.48 -27.40
C ILE A 335 1.74 -29.25 -26.27
N PHE A 336 3.00 -29.60 -26.46
CA PHE A 336 3.82 -30.22 -25.45
C PHE A 336 3.90 -29.37 -24.15
N TRP A 337 4.22 -28.09 -24.29
CA TRP A 337 4.30 -27.18 -23.15
C TRP A 337 2.96 -26.97 -22.45
N LYS A 338 1.85 -27.02 -23.19
CA LYS A 338 0.49 -26.94 -22.60
C LYS A 338 0.20 -28.17 -21.72
N ILE A 339 0.58 -29.38 -22.18
CA ILE A 339 0.39 -30.62 -21.42
C ILE A 339 1.26 -30.61 -20.16
N VAL A 340 2.55 -30.29 -20.30
CA VAL A 340 3.48 -30.24 -19.16
C VAL A 340 3.05 -29.17 -18.14
N ARG A 341 2.56 -28.01 -18.59
CA ARG A 341 1.97 -26.99 -17.72
C ARG A 341 0.76 -27.50 -16.97
N ALA A 342 -0.15 -28.21 -17.62
CA ALA A 342 -1.35 -28.74 -16.95
C ALA A 342 -0.97 -29.73 -15.83
N LEU A 343 0.05 -30.57 -16.06
CA LEU A 343 0.60 -31.45 -15.02
C LEU A 343 1.27 -30.65 -13.89
N ALA A 344 2.07 -29.65 -14.23
CA ALA A 344 2.72 -28.77 -13.26
C ALA A 344 1.68 -28.00 -12.42
N ASP A 345 0.58 -27.57 -13.06
CA ASP A 345 -0.52 -26.89 -12.37
C ASP A 345 -1.18 -27.79 -11.33
N LEU A 346 -1.50 -29.02 -11.70
CA LEU A 346 -2.12 -29.99 -10.78
C LEU A 346 -1.21 -30.35 -9.59
N VAL A 347 0.08 -30.56 -9.85
CA VAL A 347 1.02 -31.09 -8.83
C VAL A 347 1.62 -29.99 -7.96
N LEU A 348 1.89 -28.81 -8.53
CA LEU A 348 2.63 -27.74 -7.84
C LEU A 348 1.88 -26.41 -7.78
N PHE A 349 1.45 -25.87 -8.93
CA PHE A 349 1.01 -24.48 -8.96
C PHE A 349 -0.34 -24.27 -8.26
N ARG A 350 -1.31 -25.14 -8.49
CA ARG A 350 -2.62 -25.07 -7.82
C ARG A 350 -2.50 -25.18 -6.29
N PRO A 351 -1.77 -26.16 -5.71
CA PRO A 351 -1.51 -26.18 -4.27
C PRO A 351 -0.81 -24.93 -3.72
N LEU A 352 0.12 -24.35 -4.48
CA LEU A 352 0.78 -23.11 -4.07
C LEU A 352 -0.20 -21.91 -4.10
N ARG A 353 -0.99 -21.76 -5.18
CA ARG A 353 -2.03 -20.73 -5.24
C ARG A 353 -3.06 -20.87 -4.12
N ASP A 354 -3.46 -22.10 -3.79
CA ASP A 354 -4.37 -22.36 -2.67
C ASP A 354 -3.75 -21.93 -1.33
N SER A 355 -2.49 -22.27 -1.12
CA SER A 355 -1.78 -21.86 0.11
C SER A 355 -1.64 -20.34 0.26
N LEU A 356 -1.61 -19.62 -0.85
CA LEU A 356 -1.59 -18.17 -0.90
C LEU A 356 -2.99 -17.53 -0.86
N GLY A 357 -4.07 -18.33 -0.97
CA GLY A 357 -5.44 -17.84 -1.09
C GLY A 357 -5.78 -17.24 -2.46
N LEU A 358 -4.96 -17.50 -3.48
CA LEU A 358 -5.04 -16.89 -4.80
C LEU A 358 -5.57 -17.84 -5.89
N SER A 359 -6.26 -18.92 -5.52
CA SER A 359 -6.78 -19.91 -6.48
C SER A 359 -7.80 -19.31 -7.45
N ASN A 360 -8.58 -18.34 -7.02
CA ASN A 360 -9.62 -17.67 -7.81
C ASN A 360 -9.20 -16.28 -8.30
N ALA A 361 -7.99 -15.85 -7.99
CA ALA A 361 -7.50 -14.52 -8.34
C ALA A 361 -7.36 -14.38 -9.86
N ARG A 362 -8.12 -13.43 -10.44
CA ARG A 362 -8.06 -13.06 -11.86
C ARG A 362 -7.46 -11.69 -12.10
N ILE A 363 -7.41 -10.86 -11.05
CA ILE A 363 -6.80 -9.54 -11.05
C ILE A 363 -5.94 -9.44 -9.78
N CYS A 364 -4.66 -9.26 -9.97
CA CYS A 364 -3.70 -9.06 -8.89
C CYS A 364 -2.90 -7.79 -9.16
N TYR A 365 -2.91 -6.87 -8.22
CA TYR A 365 -2.21 -5.60 -8.37
C TYR A 365 -1.13 -5.41 -7.32
N THR A 366 -0.04 -4.74 -7.73
CA THR A 366 0.93 -4.12 -6.83
C THR A 366 1.02 -2.63 -7.10
N THR A 367 1.29 -1.83 -6.07
CA THR A 367 1.45 -0.38 -6.19
C THR A 367 2.37 0.19 -5.11
N GLY A 368 2.73 1.45 -5.27
CA GLY A 368 3.41 2.26 -4.27
C GLY A 368 4.93 2.24 -4.33
N VAL A 369 5.55 1.15 -4.78
CA VAL A 369 6.99 0.98 -4.96
C VAL A 369 7.24 0.09 -6.19
N ILE A 370 8.37 0.27 -6.84
CA ILE A 370 8.79 -0.59 -7.96
C ILE A 370 9.02 -2.01 -7.43
N LEU A 371 8.38 -2.97 -8.08
CA LEU A 371 8.54 -4.39 -7.78
C LEU A 371 9.56 -5.02 -8.74
N SER A 372 10.38 -5.95 -8.24
CA SER A 372 11.39 -6.57 -9.11
C SER A 372 10.75 -7.45 -10.19
N PRO A 373 11.35 -7.48 -11.40
CA PRO A 373 10.91 -8.36 -12.47
C PRO A 373 10.86 -9.84 -12.07
N GLU A 374 11.76 -10.27 -11.19
CA GLU A 374 11.82 -11.64 -10.68
C GLU A 374 10.59 -12.01 -9.88
N VAL A 375 10.05 -11.08 -9.05
CA VAL A 375 8.82 -11.30 -8.30
C VAL A 375 7.63 -11.42 -9.25
N ILE A 376 7.54 -10.55 -10.25
CA ILE A 376 6.48 -10.61 -11.27
C ILE A 376 6.53 -11.96 -12.01
N ARG A 377 7.73 -12.34 -12.51
CA ARG A 377 7.93 -13.64 -13.17
C ARG A 377 7.55 -14.82 -12.26
N PHE A 378 7.88 -14.74 -10.99
CA PHE A 378 7.53 -15.80 -10.02
C PHE A 378 6.01 -16.00 -9.94
N TYR A 379 5.22 -14.91 -9.81
CA TYR A 379 3.77 -15.02 -9.73
C TYR A 379 3.15 -15.47 -11.06
N HIS A 380 3.61 -14.95 -12.19
CA HIS A 380 3.16 -15.42 -13.51
C HIS A 380 3.51 -16.89 -13.76
N ALA A 381 4.69 -17.36 -13.27
CA ALA A 381 5.05 -18.78 -13.31
C ALA A 381 4.04 -19.66 -12.55
N LEU A 382 3.43 -19.13 -11.48
CA LEU A 382 2.35 -19.78 -10.72
C LEU A 382 0.96 -19.56 -11.35
N ASN A 383 0.86 -18.89 -12.49
CA ASN A 383 -0.41 -18.48 -13.13
C ASN A 383 -1.23 -17.50 -12.26
N ILE A 384 -0.56 -16.59 -11.58
CA ILE A 384 -1.14 -15.46 -10.86
C ILE A 384 -0.83 -14.20 -11.67
N PRO A 385 -1.84 -13.51 -12.23
CA PRO A 385 -1.64 -12.39 -13.16
C PRO A 385 -1.33 -11.09 -12.40
N LEU A 386 -0.14 -11.00 -11.84
CA LEU A 386 0.30 -9.84 -11.09
C LEU A 386 0.66 -8.68 -12.02
N LYS A 387 0.00 -7.54 -11.84
CA LYS A 387 0.17 -6.30 -12.61
C LYS A 387 0.66 -5.15 -11.71
N ILE A 388 1.40 -4.21 -12.31
CA ILE A 388 1.82 -2.99 -11.63
C ILE A 388 0.78 -1.90 -11.89
N LEU A 389 0.34 -1.23 -10.82
CA LEU A 389 -0.41 0.02 -10.89
C LEU A 389 0.51 1.17 -10.48
N TYR A 390 0.57 2.19 -11.31
CA TYR A 390 1.22 3.45 -10.97
C TYR A 390 0.18 4.54 -10.75
N GLY A 391 0.38 5.32 -9.71
CA GLY A 391 -0.46 6.46 -9.37
C GLY A 391 0.02 7.15 -8.10
N SER A 392 -0.54 8.31 -7.85
CA SER A 392 -0.30 9.08 -6.64
C SER A 392 -1.58 9.78 -6.17
N ALA A 393 -1.58 10.27 -4.94
CA ALA A 393 -2.71 11.05 -4.43
C ALA A 393 -2.94 12.31 -5.29
N GLU A 394 -1.87 12.92 -5.77
CA GLU A 394 -1.92 14.10 -6.62
C GLU A 394 -2.30 13.77 -8.07
N GLY A 395 -1.78 12.65 -8.57
CA GLY A 395 -1.85 12.29 -10.00
C GLY A 395 -3.05 11.45 -10.40
N GLY A 396 -3.75 10.88 -9.45
CA GLY A 396 -4.77 9.88 -9.73
C GLY A 396 -4.17 8.52 -10.12
N ALA A 397 -5.02 7.58 -10.54
CA ALA A 397 -4.59 6.32 -11.14
C ALA A 397 -4.15 6.58 -12.58
N LEU A 398 -2.87 6.44 -12.85
CA LEU A 398 -2.30 6.85 -14.11
C LEU A 398 -2.16 5.71 -15.10
N ILE A 399 -1.74 4.54 -14.65
CA ILE A 399 -1.23 3.54 -15.57
C ILE A 399 -1.38 2.13 -14.98
N GLY A 400 -1.85 1.22 -15.80
CA GLY A 400 -1.85 -0.20 -15.60
C GLY A 400 -1.67 -0.88 -16.96
N ASP A 401 -1.32 -2.16 -17.00
CA ASP A 401 -1.28 -2.91 -18.25
C ASP A 401 -2.65 -3.50 -18.56
N SER A 402 -3.26 -3.04 -19.64
CA SER A 402 -4.57 -3.54 -20.10
C SER A 402 -4.47 -4.64 -21.16
N THR A 403 -3.30 -4.82 -21.79
CA THR A 403 -3.15 -5.64 -22.99
C THR A 403 -2.40 -6.94 -22.77
N GLY A 404 -1.87 -7.19 -21.57
CA GLY A 404 -0.91 -8.27 -21.33
C GLY A 404 0.44 -8.00 -22.00
N ASP A 405 0.70 -6.76 -22.36
CA ASP A 405 1.92 -6.29 -23.04
C ASP A 405 2.99 -5.87 -22.03
N MET A 406 3.14 -6.65 -20.99
CA MET A 406 4.08 -6.35 -19.92
C MET A 406 5.53 -6.52 -20.39
N GLY A 407 6.16 -5.42 -20.78
CA GLY A 407 7.57 -5.30 -20.43
C GLY A 407 7.66 -5.34 -18.89
N LEU A 408 8.41 -6.26 -18.34
CA LEU A 408 8.56 -6.51 -16.89
C LEU A 408 8.89 -5.26 -16.03
N GLU A 409 9.16 -4.14 -16.66
CA GLU A 409 9.62 -2.88 -16.05
C GLU A 409 8.84 -1.68 -16.58
N ALA A 410 7.89 -1.89 -17.49
CA ALA A 410 7.22 -0.82 -18.21
C ALA A 410 5.76 -0.69 -17.77
N ILE A 411 5.29 0.52 -17.86
CA ILE A 411 3.91 0.90 -17.56
C ILE A 411 3.29 1.33 -18.90
N ASP A 412 2.16 0.73 -19.25
CA ASP A 412 1.46 1.08 -20.47
C ASP A 412 0.76 2.43 -20.33
N THR A 413 0.83 3.25 -21.35
CA THR A 413 0.09 4.52 -21.40
C THR A 413 -1.32 4.23 -21.85
N VAL A 414 -2.29 4.47 -20.97
CA VAL A 414 -3.68 4.25 -21.32
C VAL A 414 -4.21 5.39 -22.17
N ASP A 415 -4.51 5.06 -23.40
CA ASP A 415 -5.18 5.96 -24.35
C ASP A 415 -6.66 6.16 -24.00
N ARG A 416 -6.94 6.79 -22.85
CA ARG A 416 -8.34 7.08 -22.45
C ARG A 416 -8.51 8.40 -21.69
N GLY A 417 -7.76 9.42 -22.10
CA GLY A 417 -7.85 10.75 -21.49
C GLY A 417 -6.76 11.06 -20.49
N THR A 418 -5.77 10.14 -20.36
CA THR A 418 -4.53 10.40 -19.63
C THR A 418 -3.43 10.75 -20.63
N GLU A 419 -2.82 11.89 -20.43
CA GLU A 419 -1.64 12.32 -21.19
C GLU A 419 -0.42 12.22 -20.27
N VAL A 420 0.63 11.56 -20.77
CA VAL A 420 1.89 11.39 -20.05
C VAL A 420 3.04 11.87 -20.92
N LYS A 421 4.01 12.55 -20.33
CA LYS A 421 5.24 13.02 -20.99
C LYS A 421 6.43 12.88 -20.06
N ILE A 422 7.60 12.74 -20.65
CA ILE A 422 8.88 12.84 -19.92
C ILE A 422 9.52 14.18 -20.30
N THR A 423 9.88 14.96 -19.29
CA THR A 423 10.58 16.25 -19.51
C THR A 423 12.03 16.05 -19.93
N SER A 424 12.71 17.14 -20.33
CA SER A 424 14.15 17.13 -20.62
C SER A 424 15.02 16.70 -19.42
N GLU A 425 14.52 16.92 -18.21
CA GLU A 425 15.16 16.52 -16.97
C GLU A 425 14.87 15.06 -16.58
N GLY A 426 14.08 14.33 -17.39
CA GLY A 426 13.68 12.94 -17.12
C GLY A 426 12.52 12.80 -16.15
N GLU A 427 11.76 13.88 -15.86
CA GLU A 427 10.60 13.86 -14.99
C GLU A 427 9.35 13.41 -15.73
N LEU A 428 8.60 12.49 -15.11
CA LEU A 428 7.27 12.12 -15.56
C LEU A 428 6.29 13.25 -15.22
N VAL A 429 5.59 13.76 -16.23
CA VAL A 429 4.47 14.68 -16.03
C VAL A 429 3.21 14.12 -16.66
N CYS A 430 2.06 14.38 -16.02
CA CYS A 430 0.79 13.84 -16.46
C CYS A 430 -0.34 14.88 -16.43
N ARG A 431 -1.36 14.62 -17.25
CA ARG A 431 -2.61 15.38 -17.28
C ARG A 431 -3.78 14.41 -17.47
N GLN A 432 -4.76 14.46 -16.55
CA GLN A 432 -5.97 13.64 -16.61
C GLN A 432 -7.09 14.22 -15.74
N PRO A 433 -8.36 13.80 -15.91
CA PRO A 433 -9.48 14.27 -15.09
C PRO A 433 -9.40 13.89 -13.60
N GLY A 434 -8.61 12.86 -13.25
CA GLY A 434 -8.43 12.39 -11.89
C GLY A 434 -7.37 13.13 -11.06
N LEU A 435 -6.76 14.20 -11.62
CA LEU A 435 -5.80 15.02 -10.86
C LEU A 435 -6.48 15.65 -9.63
N PHE A 436 -5.77 15.72 -8.51
CA PHE A 436 -6.21 16.46 -7.33
C PHE A 436 -6.44 17.94 -7.67
N ILE A 437 -7.24 18.64 -6.85
CA ILE A 437 -7.48 20.07 -7.10
C ILE A 437 -6.44 20.98 -6.43
N GLY A 438 -5.64 20.46 -5.52
CA GLY A 438 -4.54 21.15 -4.85
C GLY A 438 -4.24 20.63 -3.46
N TYR A 439 -3.22 21.19 -2.82
CA TYR A 439 -2.89 20.91 -1.44
C TYR A 439 -3.69 21.80 -0.50
N HIS A 440 -4.23 21.19 0.56
CA HIS A 440 -5.00 21.89 1.58
C HIS A 440 -4.12 22.91 2.32
N ASN A 441 -4.57 24.15 2.37
CA ASN A 441 -3.87 25.28 2.97
C ASN A 441 -2.45 25.57 2.40
N ASP A 442 -2.10 25.04 1.22
CA ASP A 442 -0.80 25.28 0.60
C ASP A 442 -0.91 25.56 -0.91
N PRO A 443 -1.44 26.75 -1.30
CA PRO A 443 -1.53 27.15 -2.71
C PRO A 443 -0.15 27.34 -3.35
N GLY A 444 0.88 27.68 -2.56
CA GLY A 444 2.24 27.85 -3.06
C GLY A 444 2.85 26.54 -3.52
N LEU A 445 2.66 25.46 -2.75
CA LEU A 445 3.09 24.13 -3.16
C LEU A 445 2.25 23.61 -4.34
N THR A 446 0.94 23.85 -4.33
CA THR A 446 0.06 23.50 -5.45
C THR A 446 0.58 24.07 -6.76
N ALA A 447 0.91 25.37 -6.79
CA ALA A 447 1.44 26.04 -7.97
C ALA A 447 2.82 25.52 -8.43
N LYS A 448 3.60 24.95 -7.52
CA LYS A 448 4.90 24.33 -7.86
C LYS A 448 4.74 23.03 -8.64
N VAL A 449 3.74 22.21 -8.30
CA VAL A 449 3.55 20.87 -8.88
C VAL A 449 2.49 20.85 -9.98
N LEU A 450 1.49 21.72 -9.94
CA LEU A 450 0.40 21.78 -10.92
C LEU A 450 0.57 23.04 -11.79
N LYS A 451 1.02 22.84 -13.04
CA LYS A 451 1.32 23.94 -13.98
C LYS A 451 0.58 23.75 -15.29
N ASN A 452 -0.28 24.68 -15.65
CA ASN A 452 -1.06 24.63 -16.90
C ASN A 452 -1.83 23.32 -17.10
N GLY A 453 -2.38 22.75 -16.01
CA GLY A 453 -3.11 21.49 -16.02
C GLY A 453 -2.21 20.23 -16.09
N TRP A 454 -0.90 20.37 -16.05
CA TRP A 454 0.07 19.28 -15.93
C TRP A 454 0.56 19.13 -14.51
N LEU A 455 0.50 17.91 -13.98
CA LEU A 455 1.13 17.57 -12.73
C LEU A 455 2.60 17.16 -12.98
N TYR A 456 3.50 17.80 -12.26
CA TYR A 456 4.90 17.42 -12.13
C TYR A 456 5.01 16.46 -10.96
N THR A 457 5.26 15.16 -11.28
CA THR A 457 5.10 14.08 -10.29
C THR A 457 6.28 13.95 -9.34
N GLY A 458 7.44 14.46 -9.72
CA GLY A 458 8.71 14.22 -9.05
C GLY A 458 9.27 12.81 -9.26
N ASP A 459 8.62 11.99 -10.09
CA ASP A 459 9.09 10.66 -10.46
C ASP A 459 9.87 10.72 -11.77
N GLY A 460 10.98 10.00 -11.84
CA GLY A 460 11.80 9.84 -13.03
C GLY A 460 11.35 8.67 -13.89
N GLY A 461 11.57 8.81 -15.19
CA GLY A 461 11.26 7.76 -16.14
C GLY A 461 11.79 8.05 -17.55
N PHE A 462 11.60 7.09 -18.44
CA PHE A 462 11.86 7.25 -19.87
C PHE A 462 10.83 6.45 -20.68
N VAL A 463 10.67 6.82 -21.94
CA VAL A 463 9.79 6.10 -22.87
C VAL A 463 10.64 5.18 -23.72
N LYS A 464 10.26 3.88 -23.78
CA LYS A 464 10.87 2.90 -24.71
C LYS A 464 10.43 3.15 -26.15
N ASP A 465 11.13 2.55 -27.11
CA ASP A 465 10.82 2.63 -28.54
C ASP A 465 9.42 2.10 -28.89
N ASP A 466 8.91 1.19 -28.08
CA ASP A 466 7.54 0.61 -28.19
C ASP A 466 6.44 1.48 -27.54
N GLY A 467 6.81 2.64 -26.97
CA GLY A 467 5.90 3.60 -26.35
C GLY A 467 5.62 3.37 -24.86
N HIS A 468 6.15 2.30 -24.26
CA HIS A 468 5.98 2.04 -22.84
C HIS A 468 6.81 3.00 -21.97
N VAL A 469 6.24 3.44 -20.86
CA VAL A 469 6.93 4.26 -19.86
C VAL A 469 7.60 3.37 -18.83
N VAL A 470 8.89 3.55 -18.63
CA VAL A 470 9.65 2.90 -17.55
C VAL A 470 9.91 3.89 -16.45
N LEU A 471 9.51 3.54 -15.22
CA LEU A 471 9.79 4.35 -14.03
C LEU A 471 11.16 3.98 -13.47
N THR A 472 11.92 5.00 -13.08
CA THR A 472 13.24 4.83 -12.44
C THR A 472 13.22 5.14 -10.93
N GLY A 473 12.08 5.60 -10.42
CA GLY A 473 11.88 6.01 -9.02
C GLY A 473 11.77 7.53 -8.86
N ARG A 474 11.85 8.03 -7.64
CA ARG A 474 11.86 9.47 -7.38
C ARG A 474 13.09 10.12 -7.98
N LEU A 475 12.94 11.24 -8.67
CA LEU A 475 14.09 11.99 -9.24
C LEU A 475 15.12 12.34 -8.17
N ASN A 476 14.66 12.77 -6.99
CA ASN A 476 15.53 13.13 -5.87
C ASN A 476 16.23 11.92 -5.24
N ASP A 477 15.77 10.70 -5.51
CA ASP A 477 16.37 9.46 -5.02
C ASP A 477 17.37 8.87 -6.03
N LEU A 478 17.38 9.38 -7.27
CA LEU A 478 18.37 8.97 -8.26
C LEU A 478 19.75 9.46 -7.84
N ILE A 479 20.72 8.56 -7.89
CA ILE A 479 22.07 8.84 -7.43
C ILE A 479 23.00 9.02 -8.63
N LYS A 480 23.67 10.16 -8.70
CA LYS A 480 24.67 10.44 -9.71
C LYS A 480 26.05 10.08 -9.18
N LEU A 481 26.76 9.20 -9.90
CA LEU A 481 28.13 8.80 -9.61
C LEU A 481 29.14 9.86 -10.11
N PRO A 482 30.43 9.76 -9.70
CA PRO A 482 31.50 10.70 -10.12
C PRO A 482 31.70 10.77 -11.64
N ASP A 483 31.46 9.67 -12.36
CA ASP A 483 31.55 9.60 -13.84
C ASP A 483 30.30 10.15 -14.56
N GLY A 484 29.31 10.64 -13.80
CA GLY A 484 28.05 11.17 -14.32
C GLY A 484 26.96 10.13 -14.54
N THR A 485 27.25 8.84 -14.33
CA THR A 485 26.24 7.77 -14.44
C THR A 485 25.17 7.89 -13.37
N ILE A 486 23.91 7.65 -13.74
CA ILE A 486 22.76 7.68 -12.83
C ILE A 486 22.41 6.25 -12.41
N ILE A 487 22.31 6.03 -11.12
CA ILE A 487 21.84 4.78 -10.51
C ILE A 487 20.43 5.00 -9.95
N ALA A 488 19.53 4.06 -10.20
CA ALA A 488 18.22 3.97 -9.58
C ALA A 488 18.28 2.97 -8.39
N PRO A 489 18.50 3.42 -7.15
CA PRO A 489 18.72 2.52 -6.02
C PRO A 489 17.53 1.61 -5.73
N GLN A 490 16.31 2.08 -5.93
CA GLN A 490 15.08 1.31 -5.70
C GLN A 490 15.02 0.03 -6.56
N LEU A 491 15.54 0.05 -7.78
CA LEU A 491 15.59 -1.14 -8.65
C LEU A 491 16.54 -2.21 -8.08
N ILE A 492 17.68 -1.80 -7.55
CA ILE A 492 18.65 -2.72 -6.94
C ILE A 492 18.09 -3.29 -5.63
N GLU A 493 17.48 -2.43 -4.81
CA GLU A 493 16.87 -2.80 -3.53
C GLU A 493 15.73 -3.81 -3.73
N SER A 494 14.87 -3.61 -4.73
CA SER A 494 13.78 -4.54 -5.03
C SER A 494 14.29 -5.92 -5.48
N GLN A 495 15.38 -5.96 -6.24
CA GLN A 495 16.02 -7.22 -6.65
C GLN A 495 16.65 -7.94 -5.44
N LEU A 496 17.30 -7.22 -4.52
CA LEU A 496 17.84 -7.79 -3.29
C LEU A 496 16.74 -8.40 -2.42
N LYS A 497 15.61 -7.73 -2.28
CA LYS A 497 14.44 -8.19 -1.48
C LYS A 497 13.72 -9.40 -2.08
N PHE A 498 14.03 -9.82 -3.29
CA PHE A 498 13.52 -11.10 -3.81
C PHE A 498 14.16 -12.32 -3.12
N SER A 499 15.29 -12.14 -2.46
CA SER A 499 15.88 -13.19 -1.62
C SER A 499 14.99 -13.50 -0.42
N PRO A 500 14.72 -14.79 -0.09
CA PRO A 500 13.99 -15.16 1.11
C PRO A 500 14.71 -14.75 2.41
N TYR A 501 15.98 -14.41 2.34
CA TYR A 501 16.82 -14.07 3.48
C TYR A 501 16.98 -12.57 3.72
N ILE A 502 16.52 -11.73 2.77
CA ILE A 502 16.62 -10.28 2.85
C ILE A 502 15.22 -9.69 3.02
N LYS A 503 14.96 -9.09 4.19
CA LYS A 503 13.69 -8.43 4.51
C LYS A 503 13.62 -7.03 3.91
N ASP A 504 14.73 -6.28 3.98
CA ASP A 504 14.83 -4.94 3.43
C ASP A 504 16.27 -4.65 3.00
N ALA A 505 16.42 -3.68 2.11
CA ALA A 505 17.72 -3.23 1.63
C ALA A 505 17.68 -1.73 1.35
N TRP A 506 18.77 -1.06 1.67
CA TRP A 506 19.00 0.33 1.32
C TRP A 506 20.33 0.45 0.58
N VAL A 507 20.26 0.90 -0.67
CA VAL A 507 21.45 1.09 -1.53
C VAL A 507 21.93 2.51 -1.37
N THR A 508 23.22 2.66 -1.04
CA THR A 508 23.93 3.93 -0.93
C THR A 508 24.97 4.06 -2.04
N ALA A 509 25.10 5.27 -2.57
CA ALA A 509 26.10 5.70 -3.53
C ALA A 509 26.11 7.25 -3.50
N GLY A 510 26.99 7.89 -4.24
CA GLY A 510 27.03 9.37 -4.26
C GLY A 510 28.08 9.90 -5.25
N PRO A 511 28.10 11.22 -5.46
CA PRO A 511 29.07 11.86 -6.35
C PRO A 511 30.51 11.79 -5.85
N ASP A 512 30.70 11.52 -4.56
CA ASP A 512 31.96 11.34 -3.85
C ASP A 512 32.27 9.86 -3.55
N ARG A 513 31.41 8.92 -4.02
CA ARG A 513 31.49 7.48 -3.74
C ARG A 513 31.70 6.69 -5.04
N ALA A 514 32.78 5.93 -5.09
CA ALA A 514 33.21 5.27 -6.32
C ALA A 514 32.31 4.11 -6.80
N TYR A 515 31.38 3.63 -5.97
CA TYR A 515 30.55 2.45 -6.24
C TYR A 515 29.28 2.43 -5.38
N ALA A 516 28.33 1.57 -5.75
CA ALA A 516 27.16 1.30 -4.92
C ALA A 516 27.47 0.30 -3.79
N SER A 517 26.92 0.56 -2.60
CA SER A 517 26.98 -0.32 -1.44
C SER A 517 25.56 -0.57 -0.92
N ALA A 518 25.36 -1.66 -0.16
CA ALA A 518 24.06 -2.00 0.38
C ALA A 518 24.09 -2.17 1.90
N ILE A 519 23.13 -1.57 2.59
CA ILE A 519 22.78 -1.85 3.99
C ILE A 519 21.57 -2.77 3.97
N ILE A 520 21.74 -3.99 4.46
CA ILE A 520 20.79 -5.09 4.32
C ILE A 520 20.20 -5.42 5.68
N ILE A 521 18.90 -5.62 5.72
CA ILE A 521 18.18 -6.16 6.86
C ILE A 521 17.79 -7.59 6.54
N ILE A 522 18.25 -8.53 7.34
CA ILE A 522 17.93 -9.94 7.14
C ILE A 522 16.48 -10.24 7.55
N ASP A 523 15.85 -11.22 6.90
CA ASP A 523 14.59 -11.79 7.38
C ASP A 523 14.86 -12.72 8.57
N TYR A 524 14.51 -12.26 9.76
CA TYR A 524 14.81 -12.97 11.01
C TYR A 524 14.26 -14.40 11.03
N ASN A 525 13.04 -14.60 10.56
CA ASN A 525 12.38 -15.89 10.60
C ASN A 525 13.02 -16.88 9.60
N ASN A 526 13.22 -16.45 8.37
CA ASN A 526 13.75 -17.31 7.31
C ASN A 526 15.24 -17.62 7.53
N VAL A 527 16.02 -16.62 7.96
CA VAL A 527 17.44 -16.81 8.30
C VAL A 527 17.58 -17.64 9.58
N GLY A 528 16.71 -17.44 10.58
CA GLY A 528 16.66 -18.26 11.78
C GLY A 528 16.40 -19.74 11.46
N HIS A 529 15.38 -20.03 10.67
CA HIS A 529 15.13 -21.41 10.22
C HIS A 529 16.27 -22.02 9.40
N TRP A 530 16.99 -21.19 8.64
CA TRP A 530 18.19 -21.65 7.94
C TRP A 530 19.33 -21.91 8.93
N ALA A 531 19.55 -21.04 9.90
CA ALA A 531 20.57 -21.17 10.94
C ALA A 531 20.36 -22.43 11.78
N ASP A 532 19.14 -22.69 12.23
CA ASP A 532 18.78 -23.90 12.99
C ASP A 532 19.14 -25.18 12.23
N ARG A 533 18.84 -25.24 10.94
CA ARG A 533 19.19 -26.39 10.08
C ARG A 533 20.69 -26.54 9.85
N LYS A 534 21.45 -25.46 9.96
CA LYS A 534 22.92 -25.45 9.81
C LYS A 534 23.65 -25.60 11.14
N GLY A 535 22.93 -25.62 12.26
CA GLY A 535 23.52 -25.69 13.60
C GLY A 535 24.22 -24.38 14.01
N VAL A 536 23.83 -23.26 13.42
CA VAL A 536 24.33 -21.92 13.79
C VAL A 536 23.52 -21.42 14.98
N THR A 537 24.15 -21.25 16.14
CA THR A 537 23.49 -20.76 17.35
C THR A 537 23.41 -19.25 17.37
N TYR A 538 22.26 -18.71 17.76
CA TYR A 538 22.01 -17.28 17.88
C TYR A 538 20.97 -17.00 18.97
N THR A 539 20.88 -15.76 19.44
CA THR A 539 19.93 -15.36 20.50
C THR A 539 18.98 -14.25 20.08
N THR A 540 19.43 -13.33 19.24
CA THR A 540 18.66 -12.16 18.80
C THR A 540 18.87 -11.89 17.31
N LEU A 541 18.04 -11.02 16.71
CA LEU A 541 18.26 -10.50 15.35
C LEU A 541 19.67 -9.91 15.21
N SER A 542 20.07 -9.13 16.21
CA SER A 542 21.36 -8.45 16.26
C SER A 542 22.53 -9.45 16.22
N ASP A 543 22.46 -10.54 17.01
CA ASP A 543 23.46 -11.61 17.01
C ASP A 543 23.44 -12.38 15.70
N LEU A 544 22.24 -12.77 15.22
CA LEU A 544 22.08 -13.54 13.98
C LEU A 544 22.63 -12.78 12.76
N SER A 545 22.33 -11.47 12.65
CA SER A 545 22.74 -10.64 11.53
C SER A 545 24.27 -10.54 11.39
N GLN A 546 25.02 -10.69 12.51
CA GLN A 546 26.48 -10.56 12.55
C GLN A 546 27.24 -11.89 12.45
N LYS A 547 26.52 -13.04 12.30
CA LYS A 547 27.19 -14.33 12.11
C LYS A 547 27.91 -14.40 10.76
N PRO A 548 29.15 -14.91 10.71
CA PRO A 548 29.88 -15.06 9.45
C PRO A 548 29.12 -15.87 8.40
N GLU A 549 28.45 -16.93 8.83
CA GLU A 549 27.66 -17.82 7.99
C GLU A 549 26.47 -17.10 7.34
N VAL A 550 25.86 -16.15 8.07
CA VAL A 550 24.78 -15.30 7.55
C VAL A 550 25.30 -14.28 6.53
N TYR A 551 26.48 -13.73 6.76
CA TYR A 551 27.14 -12.90 5.74
C TYR A 551 27.41 -13.69 4.47
N GLU A 552 27.91 -14.94 4.56
CA GLU A 552 28.10 -15.78 3.35
C GLU A 552 26.78 -16.07 2.64
N LEU A 553 25.71 -16.36 3.40
CA LEU A 553 24.36 -16.60 2.87
C LEU A 553 23.85 -15.39 2.08
N VAL A 554 23.85 -14.23 2.69
CA VAL A 554 23.40 -12.95 2.08
C VAL A 554 24.30 -12.59 0.91
N GLY A 555 25.61 -12.77 1.04
CA GLY A 555 26.59 -12.49 -0.02
C GLY A 555 26.33 -13.27 -1.31
N GLN A 556 25.87 -14.52 -1.21
CA GLN A 556 25.49 -15.32 -2.37
C GLN A 556 24.32 -14.69 -3.13
N ASP A 557 23.35 -14.11 -2.42
CA ASP A 557 22.20 -13.45 -3.06
C ASP A 557 22.60 -12.08 -3.64
N VAL A 558 23.47 -11.32 -3.00
CA VAL A 558 24.05 -10.09 -3.58
C VAL A 558 24.80 -10.41 -4.89
N ILE A 559 25.57 -11.49 -4.92
CA ILE A 559 26.27 -11.93 -6.14
C ILE A 559 25.28 -12.29 -7.25
N LYS A 560 24.17 -12.96 -6.93
CA LYS A 560 23.12 -13.29 -7.92
C LYS A 560 22.51 -12.02 -8.52
N VAL A 561 22.19 -11.05 -7.69
CA VAL A 561 21.64 -9.75 -8.13
C VAL A 561 22.66 -9.03 -9.03
N ASN A 562 23.91 -8.97 -8.62
CA ASN A 562 24.98 -8.31 -9.39
C ASN A 562 25.18 -8.89 -10.80
N LYS A 563 24.84 -10.16 -11.04
CA LYS A 563 24.92 -10.78 -12.38
C LYS A 563 23.97 -10.12 -13.38
N ASN A 564 22.85 -9.60 -12.90
CA ASN A 564 21.80 -8.97 -13.72
C ASN A 564 21.94 -7.45 -13.81
N LEU A 565 22.88 -6.86 -13.04
CA LEU A 565 23.07 -5.41 -12.99
C LEU A 565 24.18 -4.95 -13.94
N PRO A 566 24.02 -3.75 -14.54
CA PRO A 566 25.11 -3.08 -15.23
C PRO A 566 26.34 -2.93 -14.32
N PRO A 567 27.57 -2.97 -14.85
CA PRO A 567 28.79 -2.94 -14.05
C PRO A 567 28.86 -1.79 -13.04
N VAL A 568 28.35 -0.62 -13.41
CA VAL A 568 28.33 0.60 -12.58
C VAL A 568 27.33 0.54 -11.43
N SER A 569 26.27 -0.26 -11.58
CA SER A 569 25.20 -0.42 -10.59
C SER A 569 25.44 -1.58 -9.62
N LYS A 570 26.50 -2.35 -9.81
CA LYS A 570 26.84 -3.51 -8.97
C LYS A 570 27.17 -3.09 -7.55
N VAL A 571 26.58 -3.77 -6.59
CA VAL A 571 26.89 -3.63 -5.16
C VAL A 571 28.29 -4.21 -4.90
N LYS A 572 29.23 -3.38 -4.49
CA LYS A 572 30.63 -3.79 -4.22
C LYS A 572 30.88 -4.16 -2.77
N LYS A 573 30.17 -3.54 -1.83
CA LYS A 573 30.23 -3.85 -0.41
C LYS A 573 28.84 -3.87 0.20
N TYR A 574 28.67 -4.64 1.26
CA TYR A 574 27.43 -4.64 2.02
C TYR A 574 27.67 -4.87 3.51
N VAL A 575 26.67 -4.53 4.29
CA VAL A 575 26.59 -4.78 5.73
C VAL A 575 25.24 -5.38 6.07
N ASN A 576 25.17 -6.26 7.05
CA ASN A 576 23.91 -6.65 7.65
C ASN A 576 23.63 -5.75 8.85
N LEU A 577 22.52 -5.02 8.80
CA LEU A 577 22.14 -4.14 9.92
C LEU A 577 21.65 -4.99 11.10
N HIS A 578 21.89 -4.51 12.30
CA HIS A 578 21.59 -5.22 13.55
C HIS A 578 20.12 -5.09 14.00
N LYS A 579 19.35 -4.23 13.37
CA LYS A 579 17.93 -3.95 13.65
C LYS A 579 17.15 -3.74 12.36
N GLU A 580 15.84 -3.79 12.46
CA GLU A 580 14.95 -3.36 11.37
C GLU A 580 14.84 -1.83 11.31
N PHE A 581 14.48 -1.31 10.14
CA PHE A 581 14.09 0.10 10.03
C PHE A 581 12.74 0.33 10.69
N ASP A 582 12.63 1.43 11.43
CA ASP A 582 11.48 1.76 12.25
C ASP A 582 10.84 3.10 11.82
N PRO A 583 9.52 3.13 11.54
CA PRO A 583 8.82 4.37 11.24
C PRO A 583 8.75 5.33 12.43
N ASP A 584 8.72 4.83 13.68
CA ASP A 584 8.70 5.68 14.89
C ASP A 584 10.05 6.34 15.15
N GLU A 585 11.13 5.73 14.67
CA GLU A 585 12.46 6.32 14.64
C GLU A 585 12.69 7.20 13.40
N ALA A 586 11.68 7.50 12.64
CA ALA A 586 11.71 8.30 11.42
C ALA A 586 12.58 7.72 10.28
N GLU A 587 12.92 6.44 10.30
CA GLU A 587 13.69 5.77 9.25
C GLU A 587 12.83 5.41 8.04
N LEU A 588 11.54 5.15 8.30
CA LEU A 588 10.52 4.88 7.30
C LEU A 588 9.41 5.93 7.36
N THR A 589 8.70 6.10 6.26
CA THR A 589 7.40 6.77 6.28
C THR A 589 6.33 5.81 6.81
N ARG A 590 5.11 6.30 7.16
CA ARG A 590 4.00 5.44 7.63
C ARG A 590 3.57 4.40 6.59
N ASN A 591 3.73 4.69 5.30
CA ASN A 591 3.58 3.69 4.23
C ASN A 591 4.87 2.90 3.93
N ARG A 592 5.80 2.87 4.89
CA ARG A 592 7.04 2.07 4.92
C ARG A 592 8.02 2.32 3.77
N LYS A 593 8.07 3.52 3.22
CA LYS A 593 9.11 3.96 2.29
C LYS A 593 10.33 4.49 3.05
N LEU A 594 11.53 4.21 2.55
CA LEU A 594 12.79 4.69 3.14
C LEU A 594 12.87 6.21 3.14
N ARG A 595 13.22 6.81 4.26
CA ARG A 595 13.52 8.24 4.39
C ARG A 595 15.02 8.46 4.19
N ARG A 596 15.47 8.39 2.93
CA ARG A 596 16.88 8.31 2.55
C ARG A 596 17.76 9.41 3.15
N ALA A 597 17.32 10.67 3.10
CA ALA A 597 18.08 11.77 3.67
C ALA A 597 18.30 11.62 5.19
N PHE A 598 17.29 11.13 5.90
CA PHE A 598 17.39 10.86 7.33
C PHE A 598 18.33 9.66 7.62
N LEU A 599 18.22 8.61 6.81
CA LEU A 599 19.10 7.44 6.94
C LEU A 599 20.56 7.80 6.65
N GLU A 600 20.83 8.63 5.63
CA GLU A 600 22.17 9.14 5.33
C GLU A 600 22.81 9.88 6.51
N GLU A 601 22.03 10.70 7.20
CA GLU A 601 22.49 11.43 8.37
C GLU A 601 22.72 10.48 9.56
N ARG A 602 21.73 9.62 9.84
CA ARG A 602 21.74 8.70 10.99
C ARG A 602 22.86 7.68 10.93
N TYR A 603 23.09 7.12 9.73
CA TYR A 603 24.11 6.07 9.51
C TYR A 603 25.40 6.58 8.88
N ARG A 604 25.66 7.90 8.97
CA ARG A 604 26.82 8.53 8.35
C ARG A 604 28.15 7.82 8.69
N GLU A 605 28.40 7.53 9.95
CA GLU A 605 29.64 6.85 10.39
C GLU A 605 29.80 5.46 9.77
N LEU A 606 28.70 4.70 9.64
CA LEU A 606 28.69 3.40 9.00
C LEU A 606 28.96 3.52 7.50
N ILE A 607 28.32 4.47 6.85
CA ILE A 607 28.50 4.74 5.42
C ILE A 607 29.95 5.17 5.16
N ASP A 608 30.48 6.11 5.93
CA ASP A 608 31.86 6.56 5.79
C ASP A 608 32.85 5.40 5.96
N ALA A 609 32.60 4.51 6.91
CA ALA A 609 33.44 3.32 7.09
C ALA A 609 33.40 2.36 5.89
N ILE A 610 32.24 2.19 5.25
CA ILE A 610 32.10 1.36 4.05
C ILE A 610 32.99 1.89 2.92
N TYR A 611 33.04 3.20 2.72
CA TYR A 611 33.82 3.83 1.64
C TYR A 611 35.29 4.12 1.99
N HIS A 612 35.67 4.05 3.28
CA HIS A 612 37.07 4.19 3.74
C HIS A 612 37.76 2.84 4.00
N ASP A 613 37.33 1.76 3.34
CA ASP A 613 37.93 0.42 3.37
C ASP A 613 38.07 -0.21 4.76
N LYS A 614 37.25 0.23 5.74
CA LYS A 614 37.17 -0.45 7.02
C LYS A 614 36.50 -1.82 6.84
N THR A 615 36.87 -2.77 7.68
CA THR A 615 36.30 -4.12 7.69
C THR A 615 35.20 -4.29 8.74
N GLU A 616 35.17 -3.38 9.70
CA GLU A 616 34.19 -3.40 10.80
C GLU A 616 34.00 -2.01 11.42
N VAL A 617 32.86 -1.79 12.04
CA VAL A 617 32.48 -0.54 12.73
C VAL A 617 31.87 -0.86 14.08
N PRO A 618 32.39 -0.32 15.21
CA PRO A 618 31.71 -0.39 16.49
C PRO A 618 30.49 0.53 16.48
N ILE A 619 29.33 0.00 16.88
CA ILE A 619 28.08 0.76 17.02
C ILE A 619 27.61 0.64 18.46
N GLU A 620 27.16 1.75 19.03
CA GLU A 620 26.48 1.77 20.32
C GLU A 620 24.96 1.76 20.07
N THR A 621 24.28 0.71 20.55
CA THR A 621 22.84 0.56 20.44
C THR A 621 22.21 0.74 21.82
N GLN A 622 21.19 1.58 21.92
CA GLN A 622 20.36 1.68 23.11
C GLN A 622 19.26 0.60 23.06
N ILE A 623 19.23 -0.25 24.05
CA ILE A 623 18.17 -1.24 24.26
C ILE A 623 17.23 -0.66 25.31
N LYS A 624 16.00 -0.33 24.90
CA LYS A 624 14.94 0.10 25.82
C LYS A 624 14.16 -1.14 26.25
N TYR A 625 14.24 -1.48 27.53
CA TYR A 625 13.46 -2.56 28.12
C TYR A 625 12.00 -2.14 28.34
N GLN A 626 11.10 -3.12 28.43
CA GLN A 626 9.66 -2.87 28.69
C GLN A 626 9.40 -2.14 30.01
N ASP A 627 10.30 -2.23 30.97
CA ASP A 627 10.25 -1.52 32.26
C ASP A 627 10.80 -0.09 32.20
N GLY A 628 11.12 0.41 30.99
CA GLY A 628 11.64 1.77 30.75
C GLY A 628 13.15 1.94 30.97
N ARG A 629 13.87 0.91 31.42
CA ARG A 629 15.35 0.97 31.53
C ARG A 629 15.96 1.03 30.12
N ILE A 630 17.04 1.83 30.02
CA ILE A 630 17.84 1.92 28.80
C ILE A 630 19.21 1.31 29.10
N ALA A 631 19.61 0.29 28.38
CA ALA A 631 20.96 -0.22 28.39
C ALA A 631 21.66 0.09 27.06
N THR A 632 22.92 0.49 27.13
CA THR A 632 23.75 0.66 25.94
C THR A 632 24.51 -0.65 25.68
N SER A 633 24.31 -1.23 24.52
CA SER A 633 25.06 -2.40 24.06
C SER A 633 26.04 -1.95 22.98
N LYS A 634 27.31 -2.36 23.14
CA LYS A 634 28.34 -2.17 22.11
C LYS A 634 28.37 -3.42 21.23
N MET A 635 28.29 -3.22 19.94
CA MET A 635 28.43 -4.30 18.98
C MET A 635 29.29 -3.85 17.81
N VAL A 636 29.76 -4.82 17.03
CA VAL A 636 30.57 -4.56 15.85
C VAL A 636 29.78 -5.00 14.61
N ILE A 637 29.57 -4.08 13.68
CA ILE A 637 29.02 -4.40 12.38
C ILE A 637 30.17 -4.67 11.39
N ARG A 638 30.12 -5.81 10.73
CA ARG A 638 31.11 -6.19 9.73
C ARG A 638 30.76 -5.61 8.36
N ILE A 639 31.78 -5.20 7.62
CA ILE A 639 31.68 -4.73 6.24
C ILE A 639 32.26 -5.83 5.34
N LYS A 640 31.43 -6.36 4.43
CA LYS A 640 31.84 -7.45 3.52
C LYS A 640 31.98 -6.92 2.11
N SER A 641 33.11 -7.19 1.46
CA SER A 641 33.29 -6.97 0.04
C SER A 641 32.69 -8.10 -0.75
N VAL A 642 32.01 -7.78 -1.84
CA VAL A 642 31.44 -8.76 -2.79
C VAL A 642 32.54 -9.21 -3.73
N GLN A 643 33.00 -10.44 -3.56
CA GLN A 643 33.95 -11.06 -4.49
C GLN A 643 33.15 -11.81 -5.56
N GLU A 644 33.22 -11.36 -6.80
CA GLU A 644 32.76 -12.17 -7.93
C GLU A 644 33.74 -13.33 -8.07
N SER A 645 33.29 -14.57 -7.88
CA SER A 645 34.09 -15.74 -8.27
C SER A 645 34.28 -15.67 -9.78
N ASN A 646 35.52 -15.62 -10.21
CA ASN A 646 35.93 -15.69 -11.63
C ASN A 646 35.38 -16.92 -12.31
#